data_f6b0d2bc9ebb701f49a12fade330a12a
#
_entry.id   f6b0d2bc9ebb701f49a12fade330a12a
#
_cell.length_a   1.000
_cell.length_b   1.000
_cell.length_c   1.000
_cell.angle_alpha   90.00
_cell.angle_beta   90.00
_cell.angle_gamma   90.00
#
_symmetry.space_group_name_H-M   'P 1'
#
loop_
_entity.id
_entity.type
_entity.pdbx_description
1 polymer ?
#
loop_
_entity_poly.entity_id
_entity_poly.type
_entity_poly.pdbx_seq_one_letter_code
_entity_poly.pdbx_strand_id
1 'polypeptide(L)'
;MRSARVGDFDHDRFQQRYKGVRVENGIYTVVSKENTIELMMGEFYQVPENFNSSPKLSESEALSKTLKHIGAKKYIWESVEREAALKRKKNDPNASYFPKGELLVYEHSLGKSNTKKEFRLAYKFGIASIDPPISRYVYVDSNSGEILSSKDARRYEAGGGDTIPTTPPTPPDTNYGICFPDQTPCIKQGSASTRFSGVKTITTYTAGEENHYELKDYSRGKGIITYSWEFIEDPFMGIYLLNVPIVDINNGWTKFEYHDDYNHDALLDAHWGIEMTYDYFKSVHNRLSYDGNDSKVVNNVHYFNIFVGNNAYWDPMTEEIYYIYCPHNSSTCKSLNLPIILDPTYEDFTSLDIVSHEFGHGINGDLAGFTYDPEPGALDEGFSDIWNVGVNNYVNKVLGMQKNIWLVGDETVPGGGMRSVSNPKSTTVMSPGPNTYYGGLWDSENNEAHTNSLVLSHWFYTLSKGKQGINDHWCEYNVSGINIEKAEKIAYAALYYLFPTSGYTSARTAAIYSAKALYGKFSSEVKSTIDAWDAIGVPADTTSRGGQGMYKPHYYITFVKLSNLERSSGNDCGYKDNSYLHPTVIKGFTYNMVLSSEGEVSIPSKVHKWRVWIDFNRNGSFESSEMVVQDSINDTFGGTLQKSIQIPTSALTGDTRMRVSMKAVQSGESYQLANESFTEGEVEDYSITINNFSI
;
A
#
# COMPACT_ATOMS: atom_id res chain seq x y z
N MET A 1 7.84 -10.05 17.55
CA MET A 1 7.05 -8.91 18.03
C MET A 1 7.72 -7.65 17.52
N ARG A 2 7.00 -6.75 16.90
CA ARG A 2 7.50 -5.43 16.46
C ARG A 2 6.63 -4.38 17.13
N SER A 3 7.24 -3.41 17.80
CA SER A 3 6.54 -2.30 18.44
C SER A 3 6.92 -1.00 17.75
N ALA A 4 5.95 -0.12 17.57
CA ALA A 4 6.10 1.21 17.00
C ALA A 4 5.20 2.19 17.73
N ARG A 5 5.44 3.49 17.58
CA ARG A 5 4.58 4.53 18.12
C ARG A 5 4.18 5.53 17.05
N VAL A 6 2.88 5.79 16.95
CA VAL A 6 2.29 6.77 16.02
C VAL A 6 1.48 7.77 16.86
N GLY A 7 1.92 9.02 16.93
CA GLY A 7 1.34 10.01 17.82
C GLY A 7 1.37 9.51 19.27
N ASP A 8 0.21 9.46 19.92
CA ASP A 8 0.05 8.99 21.30
C ASP A 8 -0.28 7.50 21.41
N PHE A 9 -0.29 6.77 20.29
CA PHE A 9 -0.68 5.36 20.25
C PHE A 9 0.54 4.45 20.12
N ASP A 10 0.55 3.39 20.92
CA ASP A 10 1.53 2.32 20.83
C ASP A 10 0.95 1.19 19.98
N HIS A 11 1.76 0.66 19.05
CA HIS A 11 1.41 -0.39 18.10
C HIS A 11 2.25 -1.61 18.39
N ASP A 12 1.62 -2.70 18.82
CA ASP A 12 2.26 -3.97 19.05
C ASP A 12 1.78 -5.00 18.03
N ARG A 13 2.70 -5.47 17.17
CA ARG A 13 2.40 -6.46 16.13
C ARG A 13 2.81 -7.85 16.59
N PHE A 14 1.85 -8.78 16.56
CA PHE A 14 1.99 -10.16 16.99
C PHE A 14 1.89 -11.11 15.79
N GLN A 15 2.73 -12.15 15.78
CA GLN A 15 2.69 -13.25 14.83
C GLN A 15 2.01 -14.46 15.48
N GLN A 16 0.91 -14.93 14.89
CA GLN A 16 0.23 -16.14 15.32
C GLN A 16 1.11 -17.37 15.15
N ARG A 17 1.12 -18.24 16.18
CA ARG A 17 1.78 -19.54 16.13
C ARG A 17 0.83 -20.64 16.61
N TYR A 18 0.89 -21.77 15.93
CA TYR A 18 0.17 -22.99 16.32
C TYR A 18 1.19 -24.07 16.74
N LYS A 19 1.17 -24.49 18.00
CA LYS A 19 2.15 -25.44 18.56
C LYS A 19 3.61 -25.10 18.22
N GLY A 20 3.94 -23.79 18.26
CA GLY A 20 5.27 -23.28 17.94
C GLY A 20 5.53 -22.98 16.47
N VAL A 21 4.75 -23.53 15.54
CA VAL A 21 4.85 -23.30 14.11
C VAL A 21 4.15 -21.98 13.75
N ARG A 22 4.79 -21.12 12.93
CA ARG A 22 4.20 -19.86 12.45
C ARG A 22 2.99 -20.15 11.56
N VAL A 23 1.93 -19.37 11.74
CA VAL A 23 0.79 -19.38 10.81
C VAL A 23 1.04 -18.27 9.78
N GLU A 24 1.04 -18.64 8.51
CA GLU A 24 1.27 -17.68 7.42
C GLU A 24 0.17 -16.63 7.40
N ASN A 25 0.55 -15.37 7.24
CA ASN A 25 -0.32 -14.19 7.29
C ASN A 25 -1.11 -14.00 8.60
N GLY A 26 -0.95 -14.88 9.59
CA GLY A 26 -1.56 -14.75 10.92
C GLY A 26 -0.85 -13.63 11.71
N ILE A 27 -1.12 -12.39 11.35
CA ILE A 27 -0.55 -11.19 11.99
C ILE A 27 -1.66 -10.36 12.60
N TYR A 28 -1.41 -9.91 13.82
CA TYR A 28 -2.36 -9.12 14.59
C TYR A 28 -1.66 -7.90 15.20
N THR A 29 -2.21 -6.72 14.94
CA THR A 29 -1.73 -5.46 15.51
C THR A 29 -2.70 -5.02 16.60
N VAL A 30 -2.20 -4.81 17.80
CA VAL A 30 -2.93 -4.21 18.93
C VAL A 30 -2.46 -2.77 19.05
N VAL A 31 -3.40 -1.86 19.02
CA VAL A 31 -3.15 -0.43 19.18
C VAL A 31 -3.68 0.01 20.54
N SER A 32 -2.84 0.63 21.35
CA SER A 32 -3.19 1.08 22.70
C SER A 32 -2.78 2.52 22.95
N LYS A 33 -3.53 3.17 23.83
CA LYS A 33 -3.22 4.49 24.38
C LYS A 33 -3.39 4.44 25.89
N GLU A 34 -2.39 4.89 26.65
CA GLU A 34 -2.44 4.93 28.13
C GLU A 34 -2.89 3.58 28.74
N ASN A 35 -2.35 2.47 28.24
CA ASN A 35 -2.69 1.09 28.61
C ASN A 35 -4.15 0.65 28.31
N THR A 36 -4.88 1.41 27.49
CA THR A 36 -6.21 1.02 27.01
C THR A 36 -6.11 0.59 25.54
N ILE A 37 -6.69 -0.55 25.21
CA ILE A 37 -6.76 -1.01 23.81
C ILE A 37 -7.81 -0.18 23.09
N GLU A 38 -7.40 0.50 22.02
CA GLU A 38 -8.25 1.34 21.18
C GLU A 38 -8.67 0.63 19.88
N LEU A 39 -7.79 -0.23 19.36
CA LEU A 39 -8.04 -0.95 18.12
C LEU A 39 -7.27 -2.26 18.10
N MET A 40 -7.86 -3.27 17.49
CA MET A 40 -7.23 -4.53 17.17
C MET A 40 -7.49 -4.83 15.69
N MET A 41 -6.44 -4.99 14.88
CA MET A 41 -6.53 -5.29 13.45
C MET A 41 -5.64 -6.45 13.08
N GLY A 42 -6.07 -7.27 12.14
CA GLY A 42 -5.25 -8.36 11.62
C GLY A 42 -6.03 -9.63 11.33
N GLU A 43 -5.32 -10.65 10.92
CA GLU A 43 -5.87 -11.97 10.64
C GLU A 43 -5.51 -12.96 11.75
N PHE A 44 -6.52 -13.61 12.29
CA PHE A 44 -6.37 -14.69 13.24
C PHE A 44 -7.07 -15.96 12.73
N TYR A 45 -6.29 -16.96 12.41
CA TYR A 45 -6.76 -18.21 11.82
C TYR A 45 -7.13 -19.24 12.88
N GLN A 46 -8.32 -19.85 12.76
CA GLN A 46 -8.75 -20.94 13.63
C GLN A 46 -8.21 -22.27 13.10
N VAL A 47 -6.94 -22.54 13.40
CA VAL A 47 -6.32 -23.82 13.05
C VAL A 47 -6.96 -24.94 13.88
N PRO A 48 -7.44 -26.07 13.28
CA PRO A 48 -8.07 -27.15 14.02
C PRO A 48 -7.17 -27.74 15.13
N GLU A 49 -7.73 -28.03 16.28
CA GLU A 49 -6.96 -28.55 17.44
C GLU A 49 -6.18 -29.83 17.14
N ASN A 50 -6.73 -30.69 16.26
CA ASN A 50 -6.12 -31.93 15.81
C ASN A 50 -5.17 -31.79 14.63
N PHE A 51 -4.87 -30.54 14.20
CA PHE A 51 -3.95 -30.31 13.08
C PHE A 51 -2.55 -30.83 13.41
N ASN A 52 -2.00 -31.62 12.49
CA ASN A 52 -0.66 -32.21 12.66
C ASN A 52 0.42 -31.18 12.25
N SER A 53 1.23 -30.79 13.22
CA SER A 53 2.34 -29.81 13.03
C SER A 53 3.71 -30.48 12.82
N SER A 54 3.76 -31.81 12.60
CA SER A 54 5.00 -32.55 12.35
C SER A 54 5.14 -32.85 10.86
N PRO A 55 6.21 -32.40 10.19
CA PRO A 55 6.42 -32.67 8.78
C PRO A 55 6.85 -34.12 8.56
N LYS A 56 6.49 -34.68 7.40
CA LYS A 56 6.98 -36.01 6.97
C LYS A 56 8.23 -35.88 6.10
N LEU A 57 8.31 -34.86 5.29
CA LEU A 57 9.49 -34.53 4.49
C LEU A 57 10.46 -33.68 5.29
N SER A 58 11.73 -33.90 5.09
CA SER A 58 12.78 -33.00 5.53
C SER A 58 12.77 -31.72 4.71
N GLU A 59 13.37 -30.65 5.23
CA GLU A 59 13.56 -29.38 4.49
C GLU A 59 14.28 -29.60 3.15
N SER A 60 15.33 -30.44 3.14
CA SER A 60 16.11 -30.74 1.93
C SER A 60 15.32 -31.51 0.86
N GLU A 61 14.43 -32.43 1.27
CA GLU A 61 13.53 -33.13 0.32
C GLU A 61 12.51 -32.17 -0.29
N ALA A 62 11.94 -31.28 0.54
CA ALA A 62 11.02 -30.24 0.07
C ALA A 62 11.72 -29.24 -0.87
N LEU A 63 12.96 -28.81 -0.54
CA LEU A 63 13.76 -27.94 -1.40
C LEU A 63 14.06 -28.62 -2.76
N SER A 64 14.42 -29.91 -2.75
CA SER A 64 14.66 -30.66 -4.00
C SER A 64 13.42 -30.63 -4.93
N LYS A 65 12.21 -30.78 -4.37
CA LYS A 65 10.96 -30.66 -5.13
C LYS A 65 10.72 -29.25 -5.65
N THR A 66 11.02 -28.23 -4.83
CA THR A 66 10.94 -26.83 -5.21
C THR A 66 11.86 -26.52 -6.40
N LEU A 67 13.14 -26.93 -6.32
CA LEU A 67 14.11 -26.69 -7.40
C LEU A 67 13.73 -27.41 -8.69
N LYS A 68 13.18 -28.63 -8.58
CA LYS A 68 12.63 -29.36 -9.73
C LYS A 68 11.43 -28.65 -10.37
N HIS A 69 10.57 -28.02 -9.55
CA HIS A 69 9.43 -27.24 -10.04
C HIS A 69 9.88 -25.98 -10.75
N ILE A 70 10.84 -25.25 -10.18
CA ILE A 70 11.41 -24.03 -10.78
C ILE A 70 12.17 -24.35 -12.06
N GLY A 71 12.98 -25.38 -12.07
CA GLY A 71 13.69 -25.85 -13.27
C GLY A 71 14.75 -24.91 -13.81
N ALA A 72 15.27 -23.99 -13.00
CA ALA A 72 16.33 -23.07 -13.42
C ALA A 72 17.65 -23.80 -13.70
N LYS A 73 18.41 -23.28 -14.65
CA LYS A 73 19.75 -23.80 -15.02
C LYS A 73 20.83 -23.27 -14.09
N LYS A 74 20.63 -22.04 -13.56
CA LYS A 74 21.57 -21.38 -12.65
C LYS A 74 20.81 -20.57 -11.61
N TYR A 75 21.09 -20.84 -10.36
CA TYR A 75 20.51 -20.12 -9.22
C TYR A 75 21.45 -19.00 -8.72
N ILE A 76 20.89 -17.99 -8.02
CA ILE A 76 21.65 -16.82 -7.55
C ILE A 76 22.78 -17.21 -6.58
N TRP A 77 22.58 -18.21 -5.73
CA TRP A 77 23.59 -18.69 -4.75
C TRP A 77 24.72 -19.49 -5.40
N GLU A 78 24.62 -19.85 -6.67
CA GLU A 78 25.70 -20.50 -7.43
C GLU A 78 26.70 -19.47 -7.98
N SER A 79 26.40 -18.16 -7.86
CA SER A 79 27.32 -17.09 -8.18
C SER A 79 28.14 -16.68 -6.96
N VAL A 80 29.45 -16.91 -7.03
CA VAL A 80 30.40 -16.54 -5.96
C VAL A 80 30.37 -15.05 -5.69
N GLU A 81 30.22 -14.24 -6.74
CA GLU A 81 30.20 -12.78 -6.67
C GLU A 81 28.95 -12.29 -5.96
N ARG A 82 27.77 -12.83 -6.28
CA ARG A 82 26.49 -12.45 -5.63
C ARG A 82 26.47 -12.87 -4.16
N GLU A 83 26.98 -14.05 -3.84
CA GLU A 83 27.15 -14.50 -2.47
C GLU A 83 28.09 -13.58 -1.69
N ALA A 84 29.21 -13.18 -2.30
CA ALA A 84 30.13 -12.23 -1.68
C ALA A 84 29.49 -10.83 -1.50
N ALA A 85 28.74 -10.35 -2.50
CA ALA A 85 28.01 -9.09 -2.42
C ALA A 85 26.96 -9.11 -1.31
N LEU A 86 26.19 -10.19 -1.17
CA LEU A 86 25.21 -10.35 -0.10
C LEU A 86 25.87 -10.32 1.29
N LYS A 87 26.99 -11.06 1.45
CA LYS A 87 27.76 -11.07 2.72
C LYS A 87 28.23 -9.68 3.10
N ARG A 88 28.72 -8.89 2.13
CA ARG A 88 29.10 -7.49 2.36
C ARG A 88 27.85 -6.63 2.67
N LYS A 89 26.77 -6.77 1.90
CA LYS A 89 25.52 -6.00 2.08
C LYS A 89 24.93 -6.21 3.49
N LYS A 90 24.87 -7.45 3.94
CA LYS A 90 24.33 -7.81 5.27
C LYS A 90 25.35 -7.68 6.41
N ASN A 91 26.62 -7.40 6.11
CA ASN A 91 27.75 -7.44 7.06
C ASN A 91 27.76 -8.75 7.86
N ASP A 92 27.47 -9.85 7.21
CA ASP A 92 27.41 -11.20 7.78
C ASP A 92 28.15 -12.19 6.87
N PRO A 93 29.29 -12.77 7.31
CA PRO A 93 30.05 -13.71 6.52
C PRO A 93 29.29 -15.02 6.22
N ASN A 94 28.19 -15.28 6.96
CA ASN A 94 27.33 -16.47 6.77
C ASN A 94 26.07 -16.17 5.94
N ALA A 95 25.85 -14.92 5.53
CA ALA A 95 24.73 -14.58 4.65
C ALA A 95 24.84 -15.37 3.34
N SER A 96 23.73 -15.91 2.86
CA SER A 96 23.65 -16.67 1.62
C SER A 96 22.27 -16.55 1.02
N TYR A 97 22.20 -16.50 -0.30
CA TYR A 97 20.96 -16.65 -1.07
C TYR A 97 20.47 -18.10 -1.12
N PHE A 98 21.26 -19.06 -0.60
CA PHE A 98 20.81 -20.45 -0.56
C PHE A 98 19.50 -20.55 0.25
N PRO A 99 18.41 -21.05 -0.36
CA PRO A 99 17.09 -20.97 0.26
C PRO A 99 16.99 -21.81 1.50
N LYS A 100 16.48 -21.21 2.57
CA LYS A 100 16.11 -21.87 3.81
C LYS A 100 14.59 -22.05 3.84
N GLY A 101 14.14 -23.26 4.08
CA GLY A 101 12.73 -23.61 4.17
C GLY A 101 12.15 -23.20 5.52
N GLU A 102 11.24 -22.25 5.54
CA GLU A 102 10.47 -21.96 6.74
C GLU A 102 9.27 -22.89 6.84
N LEU A 103 9.21 -23.71 7.90
CA LEU A 103 8.04 -24.54 8.18
C LEU A 103 6.92 -23.69 8.78
N LEU A 104 5.73 -23.75 8.16
CA LEU A 104 4.59 -22.91 8.55
C LEU A 104 3.25 -23.63 8.33
N VAL A 105 2.22 -23.12 8.99
CA VAL A 105 0.82 -23.48 8.72
C VAL A 105 0.33 -22.55 7.62
N TYR A 106 -0.10 -23.12 6.50
CA TYR A 106 -0.55 -22.42 5.31
C TYR A 106 -2.03 -22.69 5.05
N GLU A 107 -2.83 -21.64 4.88
CA GLU A 107 -4.22 -21.75 4.43
C GLU A 107 -4.23 -21.94 2.92
N HIS A 108 -4.54 -23.13 2.45
CA HIS A 108 -4.56 -23.49 1.05
C HIS A 108 -5.99 -23.48 0.49
N SER A 109 -6.18 -22.80 -0.64
CA SER A 109 -7.46 -22.75 -1.35
C SER A 109 -7.58 -23.90 -2.33
N LEU A 110 -8.67 -24.68 -2.23
CA LEU A 110 -8.95 -25.80 -3.12
C LEU A 110 -9.83 -25.39 -4.31
N GLY A 111 -9.29 -25.52 -5.52
CA GLY A 111 -9.99 -25.29 -6.78
C GLY A 111 -10.00 -23.81 -7.24
N LYS A 112 -10.45 -23.60 -8.50
CA LYS A 112 -10.42 -22.28 -9.16
C LYS A 112 -11.38 -21.24 -8.54
N SER A 113 -12.36 -21.64 -7.74
CA SER A 113 -13.36 -20.75 -7.14
C SER A 113 -13.01 -20.26 -5.72
N ASN A 114 -11.87 -20.65 -5.17
CA ASN A 114 -11.40 -20.28 -3.80
C ASN A 114 -12.44 -20.48 -2.66
N THR A 115 -13.49 -21.27 -2.90
CA THR A 115 -14.61 -21.40 -1.94
C THR A 115 -14.34 -22.40 -0.81
N LYS A 116 -13.38 -23.31 -0.98
CA LYS A 116 -13.02 -24.28 0.03
C LYS A 116 -11.55 -24.10 0.42
N LYS A 117 -11.31 -23.78 1.68
CA LYS A 117 -9.99 -23.58 2.27
C LYS A 117 -9.66 -24.70 3.24
N GLU A 118 -8.40 -25.09 3.32
CA GLU A 118 -7.89 -26.05 4.30
C GLU A 118 -6.51 -25.64 4.80
N PHE A 119 -6.18 -26.03 6.02
CA PHE A 119 -4.83 -25.80 6.55
C PHE A 119 -3.90 -26.94 6.13
N ARG A 120 -2.73 -26.56 5.63
CA ARG A 120 -1.63 -27.45 5.27
C ARG A 120 -0.37 -27.07 6.05
N LEU A 121 0.41 -28.06 6.47
CA LEU A 121 1.75 -27.83 6.97
C LEU A 121 2.69 -27.75 5.75
N ALA A 122 3.34 -26.62 5.55
CA ALA A 122 4.12 -26.36 4.35
C ALA A 122 5.51 -25.81 4.67
N TYR A 123 6.47 -26.07 3.79
CA TYR A 123 7.71 -25.32 3.71
C TYR A 123 7.55 -24.16 2.72
N LYS A 124 7.91 -22.94 3.14
CA LYS A 124 8.03 -21.77 2.28
C LYS A 124 9.49 -21.55 1.91
N PHE A 125 9.78 -21.47 0.63
CA PHE A 125 11.09 -21.13 0.10
C PHE A 125 11.01 -19.85 -0.73
N GLY A 126 11.97 -18.91 -0.52
CA GLY A 126 12.27 -17.84 -1.46
C GLY A 126 13.32 -18.32 -2.44
N ILE A 127 13.00 -18.37 -3.73
CA ILE A 127 13.90 -18.86 -4.78
C ILE A 127 14.19 -17.73 -5.75
N ALA A 128 15.48 -17.38 -5.86
CA ALA A 128 15.98 -16.50 -6.90
C ALA A 128 16.93 -17.26 -7.83
N SER A 129 16.84 -17.03 -9.13
CA SER A 129 17.70 -17.63 -10.13
C SER A 129 18.22 -16.60 -11.12
N ILE A 130 19.31 -16.98 -11.81
CA ILE A 130 19.98 -16.17 -12.82
C ILE A 130 19.54 -16.63 -14.22
N ASP A 131 19.41 -17.94 -14.43
CA ASP A 131 19.04 -18.53 -15.70
C ASP A 131 17.93 -19.59 -15.53
N PRO A 132 16.68 -19.26 -15.88
CA PRO A 132 16.15 -17.92 -16.17
C PRO A 132 16.08 -17.05 -14.91
N PRO A 133 16.03 -15.70 -15.03
CA PRO A 133 15.89 -14.81 -13.88
C PRO A 133 14.49 -14.92 -13.28
N ILE A 134 14.42 -15.60 -12.14
CA ILE A 134 13.19 -15.86 -11.37
C ILE A 134 13.39 -15.34 -9.95
N SER A 135 12.33 -14.75 -9.38
CA SER A 135 12.24 -14.42 -7.95
C SER A 135 10.86 -14.87 -7.48
N ARG A 136 10.77 -16.00 -6.75
CA ARG A 136 9.48 -16.61 -6.38
C ARG A 136 9.45 -17.10 -4.93
N TYR A 137 8.28 -16.94 -4.31
CA TYR A 137 7.92 -17.68 -3.10
C TYR A 137 7.19 -18.96 -3.49
N VAL A 138 7.74 -20.12 -3.04
CA VAL A 138 7.18 -21.44 -3.33
C VAL A 138 6.78 -22.12 -2.02
N TYR A 139 5.53 -22.58 -1.95
CA TYR A 139 4.98 -23.30 -0.81
C TYR A 139 4.83 -24.76 -1.16
N VAL A 140 5.45 -25.62 -0.36
CA VAL A 140 5.49 -27.07 -0.57
C VAL A 140 4.84 -27.78 0.60
N ASP A 141 3.83 -28.60 0.35
CA ASP A 141 3.21 -29.44 1.39
C ASP A 141 4.25 -30.35 2.03
N SER A 142 4.44 -30.22 3.34
CA SER A 142 5.47 -30.96 4.09
C SER A 142 5.19 -32.46 4.27
N ASN A 143 4.00 -32.94 3.89
CA ASN A 143 3.62 -34.34 3.96
C ASN A 143 3.68 -35.03 2.59
N SER A 144 3.18 -34.40 1.53
CA SER A 144 3.11 -34.96 0.17
C SER A 144 4.23 -34.47 -0.74
N GLY A 145 4.73 -33.27 -0.50
CA GLY A 145 5.67 -32.57 -1.39
C GLY A 145 4.99 -31.98 -2.62
N GLU A 146 3.68 -31.82 -2.57
CA GLU A 146 2.90 -31.07 -3.56
C GLU A 146 3.26 -29.59 -3.51
N ILE A 147 3.36 -28.95 -4.68
CA ILE A 147 3.50 -27.49 -4.75
C ILE A 147 2.12 -26.87 -4.53
N LEU A 148 1.92 -26.25 -3.38
CA LEU A 148 0.65 -25.63 -3.01
C LEU A 148 0.48 -24.25 -3.65
N SER A 149 1.57 -23.52 -3.82
CA SER A 149 1.58 -22.20 -4.44
C SER A 149 2.98 -21.86 -4.94
N SER A 150 3.05 -21.08 -6.02
CA SER A 150 4.29 -20.51 -6.54
C SER A 150 3.96 -19.11 -7.09
N LYS A 151 4.35 -18.07 -6.35
CA LYS A 151 4.02 -16.66 -6.66
C LYS A 151 5.29 -15.88 -7.01
N ASP A 152 5.22 -14.98 -8.00
CA ASP A 152 6.30 -14.02 -8.25
C ASP A 152 6.47 -13.12 -7.01
N ALA A 153 7.70 -12.82 -6.66
CA ALA A 153 8.01 -11.98 -5.51
C ALA A 153 8.23 -10.51 -5.91
N ARG A 154 8.53 -10.26 -7.18
CA ARG A 154 8.86 -8.93 -7.71
C ARG A 154 7.62 -8.04 -7.77
N ARG A 155 7.84 -6.73 -7.64
CA ARG A 155 6.84 -5.67 -7.78
C ARG A 155 7.19 -4.89 -9.04
N TYR A 156 6.34 -4.91 -10.06
CA TYR A 156 6.56 -4.27 -11.35
C TYR A 156 5.70 -3.02 -11.49
N GLU A 157 6.24 -1.99 -12.13
CA GLU A 157 5.52 -0.73 -12.41
C GLU A 157 4.45 -0.88 -13.51
N ALA A 158 4.68 -1.73 -14.50
CA ALA A 158 3.72 -1.99 -15.59
C ALA A 158 3.40 -3.48 -15.69
N GLY A 159 2.12 -3.81 -15.85
CA GLY A 159 1.64 -5.20 -15.92
C GLY A 159 2.30 -6.00 -17.03
N GLY A 160 3.11 -6.96 -16.68
CA GLY A 160 3.80 -7.87 -17.60
C GLY A 160 3.51 -9.33 -17.24
N GLY A 161 3.05 -10.09 -18.24
CA GLY A 161 2.71 -11.50 -18.10
C GLY A 161 3.91 -12.43 -17.92
N ASP A 162 3.64 -13.55 -17.27
CA ASP A 162 4.60 -14.63 -16.95
C ASP A 162 5.24 -15.27 -18.19
N THR A 163 6.53 -15.00 -18.44
CA THR A 163 7.38 -15.90 -19.28
C THR A 163 8.87 -15.72 -18.99
N ILE A 164 9.66 -16.78 -19.21
CA ILE A 164 11.00 -17.03 -18.64
C ILE A 164 12.15 -16.75 -19.61
N PRO A 165 13.25 -16.10 -19.20
CA PRO A 165 14.50 -15.99 -19.96
C PRO A 165 15.81 -16.45 -19.31
N THR A 166 16.82 -16.57 -20.16
CA THR A 166 18.15 -17.09 -19.85
C THR A 166 19.22 -16.01 -19.91
N THR A 167 20.09 -15.90 -18.90
CA THR A 167 21.33 -15.11 -18.97
C THR A 167 22.47 -15.58 -18.04
N PRO A 168 23.72 -15.35 -18.40
CA PRO A 168 24.91 -15.83 -17.71
C PRO A 168 25.58 -14.84 -16.71
N PRO A 169 26.74 -15.17 -16.10
CA PRO A 169 27.20 -14.66 -14.80
C PRO A 169 28.06 -13.40 -14.86
N THR A 170 28.20 -12.78 -13.68
CA THR A 170 28.94 -11.53 -13.40
C THR A 170 30.41 -11.75 -13.09
N PRO A 171 31.35 -10.90 -13.54
CA PRO A 171 32.76 -10.94 -13.17
C PRO A 171 33.10 -10.26 -11.83
N PRO A 172 34.32 -10.45 -11.31
CA PRO A 172 34.66 -10.14 -9.94
C PRO A 172 34.99 -8.66 -9.70
N ASP A 173 34.58 -8.19 -8.50
CA ASP A 173 35.00 -6.91 -7.93
C ASP A 173 36.48 -6.99 -7.52
N THR A 174 37.34 -6.29 -8.25
CA THR A 174 38.76 -6.21 -7.92
C THR A 174 38.98 -5.23 -6.78
N ASN A 175 39.66 -5.68 -5.73
CA ASN A 175 40.07 -4.88 -4.57
C ASN A 175 40.82 -3.62 -4.97
N TYR A 176 40.15 -2.46 -4.87
CA TYR A 176 40.81 -1.17 -4.93
C TYR A 176 41.02 -0.59 -3.52
N GLY A 177 42.13 0.14 -3.39
CA GLY A 177 42.71 0.64 -2.16
C GLY A 177 41.73 1.30 -1.17
N ILE A 178 41.94 1.01 0.10
CA ILE A 178 41.03 1.18 1.20
C ILE A 178 40.76 2.66 1.48
N CYS A 179 39.73 3.23 0.91
CA CYS A 179 38.98 4.32 1.49
C CYS A 179 37.76 3.72 2.20
N PHE A 180 37.74 3.76 3.51
CA PHE A 180 36.55 3.27 4.24
C PHE A 180 35.35 4.22 4.04
N PRO A 181 34.13 3.70 3.98
CA PRO A 181 32.91 4.50 3.70
C PRO A 181 32.66 5.68 4.64
N ASP A 182 33.29 5.70 5.80
CA ASP A 182 33.19 6.73 6.84
C ASP A 182 34.24 7.85 6.73
N GLN A 183 35.14 7.78 5.73
CA GLN A 183 36.17 8.80 5.54
C GLN A 183 35.71 9.89 4.58
N THR A 184 35.41 11.07 5.10
CA THR A 184 34.97 12.28 4.37
C THR A 184 35.83 12.68 3.13
N PRO A 185 37.12 12.35 3.00
CA PRO A 185 37.88 12.66 1.78
C PRO A 185 37.44 11.93 0.52
N CYS A 186 36.74 10.80 0.67
CA CYS A 186 36.37 9.92 -0.44
C CYS A 186 35.01 10.25 -1.07
N ILE A 187 34.17 10.98 -0.33
CA ILE A 187 32.86 11.46 -0.81
C ILE A 187 33.07 12.81 -1.49
N LYS A 188 32.58 12.93 -2.72
CA LYS A 188 32.67 14.16 -3.53
C LYS A 188 31.30 14.58 -4.02
N GLN A 189 31.16 15.86 -4.35
CA GLN A 189 30.01 16.38 -5.04
C GLN A 189 30.35 16.52 -6.51
N GLY A 190 29.56 15.88 -7.37
CA GLY A 190 29.66 15.95 -8.81
C GLY A 190 28.52 16.74 -9.41
N SER A 191 28.69 17.15 -10.68
CA SER A 191 27.64 17.80 -11.47
C SER A 191 27.15 16.81 -12.53
N ALA A 192 25.88 16.43 -12.47
CA ALA A 192 25.28 15.44 -13.38
C ALA A 192 24.22 16.07 -14.27
N SER A 193 24.33 15.86 -15.58
CA SER A 193 23.30 16.20 -16.56
C SER A 193 22.31 15.05 -16.68
N THR A 194 21.34 15.00 -15.80
CA THR A 194 20.30 13.97 -15.81
C THR A 194 19.38 14.12 -17.02
N ARG A 195 18.75 13.02 -17.44
CA ARG A 195 17.87 12.97 -18.60
C ARG A 195 16.58 13.79 -18.40
N PHE A 196 15.92 13.62 -17.24
CA PHE A 196 14.59 14.17 -16.95
C PHE A 196 14.61 15.37 -15.99
N SER A 197 15.68 15.54 -15.23
CA SER A 197 15.68 16.54 -14.14
C SER A 197 16.63 17.71 -14.40
N GLY A 198 17.35 17.71 -15.54
CA GLY A 198 18.35 18.71 -15.87
C GLY A 198 19.65 18.57 -15.06
N VAL A 199 20.45 19.61 -14.99
CA VAL A 199 21.72 19.54 -14.25
C VAL A 199 21.48 19.49 -12.74
N LYS A 200 22.02 18.47 -12.08
CA LYS A 200 21.90 18.22 -10.63
C LYS A 200 23.26 18.04 -9.99
N THR A 201 23.34 18.39 -8.71
CA THR A 201 24.44 17.97 -7.88
C THR A 201 24.13 16.56 -7.38
N ILE A 202 25.08 15.65 -7.57
CA ILE A 202 25.03 14.26 -7.07
C ILE A 202 26.20 14.02 -6.15
N THR A 203 26.06 13.04 -5.28
CA THR A 203 27.16 12.57 -4.42
C THR A 203 27.84 11.39 -5.11
N THR A 204 29.17 11.43 -5.17
CA THR A 204 30.00 10.41 -5.81
C THR A 204 31.09 9.94 -4.86
N TYR A 205 31.69 8.83 -5.18
CA TYR A 205 32.77 8.22 -4.40
C TYR A 205 34.04 8.10 -5.23
N THR A 206 35.19 8.40 -4.62
CA THR A 206 36.52 8.09 -5.17
C THR A 206 37.29 7.19 -4.22
N ALA A 207 37.86 6.11 -4.76
CA ALA A 207 38.70 5.18 -3.98
C ALA A 207 40.06 5.76 -3.54
N GLY A 208 40.25 7.07 -3.66
CA GLY A 208 41.51 7.77 -3.41
C GLY A 208 42.41 7.84 -4.66
N GLU A 209 41.92 7.41 -5.79
CA GLU A 209 42.60 7.57 -7.08
C GLU A 209 42.22 8.93 -7.69
N GLU A 210 43.20 9.63 -8.25
CA GLU A 210 42.91 10.82 -9.04
C GLU A 210 42.14 10.43 -10.29
N ASN A 211 41.10 11.23 -10.61
CA ASN A 211 40.29 11.04 -11.81
C ASN A 211 39.49 9.72 -11.87
N HIS A 212 39.00 9.26 -10.71
CA HIS A 212 38.16 8.08 -10.62
C HIS A 212 36.95 8.35 -9.70
N TYR A 213 35.78 8.60 -10.29
CA TYR A 213 34.54 8.89 -9.58
C TYR A 213 33.46 7.89 -9.98
N GLU A 214 32.81 7.29 -9.00
CA GLU A 214 31.74 6.31 -9.19
C GLU A 214 30.41 6.83 -8.65
N LEU A 215 29.29 6.35 -9.22
CA LEU A 215 27.93 6.62 -8.75
C LEU A 215 27.65 5.84 -7.44
N LYS A 216 28.35 6.25 -6.38
CA LYS A 216 28.21 5.71 -5.02
C LYS A 216 28.12 6.85 -4.04
N ASP A 217 27.04 6.91 -3.27
CA ASP A 217 26.85 7.88 -2.20
C ASP A 217 26.87 7.21 -0.83
N TYR A 218 27.93 7.39 -0.09
CA TYR A 218 28.04 6.92 1.30
C TYR A 218 27.72 8.02 2.34
N SER A 219 27.17 9.15 1.92
CA SER A 219 26.66 10.18 2.83
C SER A 219 25.25 9.89 3.31
N ARG A 220 24.55 8.96 2.60
CA ARG A 220 23.19 8.51 2.90
C ARG A 220 23.21 7.03 3.27
N GLY A 221 23.07 6.78 4.58
CA GLY A 221 23.01 5.44 5.14
C GLY A 221 24.24 4.58 4.87
N LYS A 222 24.01 3.30 4.63
CA LYS A 222 25.07 2.34 4.26
C LYS A 222 25.44 2.43 2.76
N GLY A 223 24.93 3.43 2.08
CA GLY A 223 25.25 3.81 0.71
C GLY A 223 24.11 3.64 -0.28
N ILE A 224 24.12 4.52 -1.28
CA ILE A 224 23.33 4.41 -2.52
C ILE A 224 24.33 4.05 -3.61
N ILE A 225 24.09 2.96 -4.33
CA ILE A 225 25.00 2.49 -5.38
C ILE A 225 24.19 2.29 -6.67
N THR A 226 24.70 2.83 -7.78
CA THR A 226 24.09 2.69 -9.09
C THR A 226 25.05 2.00 -10.04
N TYR A 227 24.59 0.89 -10.64
CA TYR A 227 25.30 0.09 -11.62
C TYR A 227 24.64 0.18 -13.00
N SER A 228 25.44 0.13 -14.07
CA SER A 228 24.96 -0.20 -15.42
C SER A 228 25.03 -1.70 -15.65
N TRP A 229 24.04 -2.25 -16.34
CA TRP A 229 24.11 -3.61 -16.89
C TRP A 229 24.46 -3.54 -18.37
N GLU A 230 25.58 -4.16 -18.74
CA GLU A 230 26.15 -4.07 -20.09
C GLU A 230 26.35 -5.44 -20.70
N PHE A 231 26.18 -5.51 -22.03
CA PHE A 231 26.53 -6.69 -22.81
C PHE A 231 28.05 -6.70 -23.08
N ILE A 232 28.73 -7.71 -22.56
CA ILE A 232 30.17 -7.93 -22.79
C ILE A 232 30.33 -9.07 -23.77
N GLU A 233 31.07 -8.84 -24.84
CA GLU A 233 31.47 -9.88 -25.81
C GLU A 233 32.82 -10.47 -25.39
N ASP A 234 32.84 -11.74 -25.00
CA ASP A 234 34.04 -12.48 -24.70
C ASP A 234 34.29 -13.50 -25.83
N PRO A 235 35.49 -13.53 -26.44
CA PRO A 235 35.81 -14.43 -27.55
C PRO A 235 35.71 -15.92 -27.23
N PHE A 236 35.73 -16.29 -25.93
CA PHE A 236 35.68 -17.68 -25.45
C PHE A 236 34.34 -18.05 -24.80
N MET A 237 33.66 -17.08 -24.18
CA MET A 237 32.42 -17.32 -23.45
C MET A 237 31.18 -16.81 -24.19
N GLY A 238 31.35 -16.07 -25.28
CA GLY A 238 30.22 -15.45 -26.00
C GLY A 238 29.76 -14.13 -25.40
N ILE A 239 28.49 -13.75 -25.66
CA ILE A 239 27.89 -12.52 -25.15
C ILE A 239 27.29 -12.84 -23.79
N TYR A 240 27.61 -12.03 -22.76
CA TYR A 240 27.03 -12.12 -21.45
C TYR A 240 26.72 -10.73 -20.86
N LEU A 241 25.76 -10.67 -19.93
CA LEU A 241 25.33 -9.45 -19.29
C LEU A 241 26.01 -9.28 -17.93
N LEU A 242 26.56 -8.09 -17.67
CA LEU A 242 27.35 -7.79 -16.50
C LEU A 242 26.94 -6.45 -15.89
N ASN A 243 26.82 -6.38 -14.57
CA ASN A 243 26.71 -5.10 -13.91
C ASN A 243 28.10 -4.49 -13.68
N VAL A 244 28.29 -3.28 -14.19
CA VAL A 244 29.56 -2.56 -14.10
C VAL A 244 29.35 -1.21 -13.38
N PRO A 245 30.31 -0.78 -12.54
CA PRO A 245 30.32 0.60 -12.08
C PRO A 245 30.65 1.51 -13.26
N ILE A 246 29.91 2.55 -13.44
CA ILE A 246 30.27 3.63 -14.37
C ILE A 246 31.23 4.58 -13.65
N VAL A 247 32.30 4.94 -14.33
CA VAL A 247 33.37 5.79 -13.79
C VAL A 247 33.48 7.05 -14.62
N ASP A 248 33.50 8.20 -13.94
CA ASP A 248 33.83 9.50 -14.53
C ASP A 248 35.22 9.95 -14.08
N ILE A 249 35.92 10.66 -14.96
CA ILE A 249 37.31 11.07 -14.72
C ILE A 249 37.45 12.48 -14.11
N ASN A 250 36.42 13.29 -14.17
CA ASN A 250 36.48 14.68 -13.71
C ASN A 250 35.34 15.07 -12.77
N ASN A 251 34.43 14.12 -12.46
CA ASN A 251 33.23 14.27 -11.66
C ASN A 251 32.21 15.29 -12.27
N GLY A 252 32.29 15.44 -13.58
CA GLY A 252 31.41 16.32 -14.36
C GLY A 252 30.64 15.53 -15.40
N TRP A 253 29.68 14.77 -14.95
CA TRP A 253 28.82 13.83 -15.70
C TRP A 253 27.96 14.58 -16.71
N THR A 254 28.53 14.91 -17.86
CA THR A 254 27.89 15.77 -18.86
C THR A 254 27.00 14.99 -19.82
N LYS A 255 25.99 15.68 -20.39
CA LYS A 255 25.18 15.08 -21.47
C LYS A 255 26.00 14.65 -22.66
N PHE A 256 27.13 15.31 -22.95
CA PHE A 256 28.00 14.97 -24.05
C PHE A 256 28.67 13.59 -23.86
N GLU A 257 28.97 13.23 -22.63
CA GLU A 257 29.65 11.96 -22.27
C GLU A 257 28.64 10.82 -22.04
N TYR A 258 27.46 11.09 -21.49
CA TYR A 258 26.54 10.07 -20.97
C TYR A 258 25.22 9.98 -21.73
N HIS A 259 24.84 10.92 -22.58
CA HIS A 259 23.73 10.77 -23.51
C HIS A 259 24.22 10.11 -24.81
N ASP A 260 24.64 8.88 -24.68
CA ASP A 260 25.20 8.04 -25.72
C ASP A 260 24.17 7.03 -26.27
N ASP A 261 24.60 6.12 -27.13
CA ASP A 261 23.74 5.09 -27.71
C ASP A 261 23.17 4.09 -26.68
N TYR A 262 23.71 4.08 -25.47
CA TYR A 262 23.27 3.24 -24.35
C TYR A 262 22.42 4.01 -23.33
N ASN A 263 22.23 5.32 -23.49
CA ASN A 263 21.50 6.17 -22.54
C ASN A 263 22.07 6.15 -21.11
N HIS A 264 23.39 6.21 -20.95
CA HIS A 264 24.02 6.21 -19.63
C HIS A 264 23.59 7.39 -18.73
N ASP A 265 22.99 8.44 -19.28
CA ASP A 265 22.38 9.53 -18.52
C ASP A 265 21.18 9.08 -17.66
N ALA A 266 20.54 7.94 -17.98
CA ALA A 266 19.52 7.30 -17.14
C ALA A 266 20.04 6.85 -15.77
N LEU A 267 21.35 6.46 -15.67
CA LEU A 267 21.97 6.14 -14.40
C LEU A 267 22.03 7.37 -13.49
N LEU A 268 22.21 8.55 -14.07
CA LEU A 268 22.29 9.81 -13.33
C LEU A 268 20.92 10.17 -12.72
N ASP A 269 19.83 9.93 -13.45
CA ASP A 269 18.46 10.09 -12.92
C ASP A 269 18.17 9.10 -11.81
N ALA A 270 18.47 7.81 -12.00
CA ALA A 270 18.27 6.79 -10.97
C ALA A 270 19.06 7.10 -9.69
N HIS A 271 20.34 7.50 -9.83
CA HIS A 271 21.19 7.83 -8.69
C HIS A 271 20.66 9.05 -7.92
N TRP A 272 20.46 10.17 -8.60
CA TRP A 272 19.90 11.38 -8.01
C TRP A 272 18.49 11.16 -7.47
N GLY A 273 17.67 10.40 -8.17
CA GLY A 273 16.30 10.07 -7.77
C GLY A 273 16.23 9.37 -6.41
N ILE A 274 17.12 8.40 -6.17
CA ILE A 274 17.21 7.75 -4.86
C ILE A 274 17.79 8.68 -3.79
N GLU A 275 18.76 9.55 -4.11
CA GLU A 275 19.24 10.56 -3.16
C GLU A 275 18.08 11.44 -2.65
N MET A 276 17.22 11.92 -3.57
CA MET A 276 16.05 12.73 -3.22
C MET A 276 14.99 11.95 -2.46
N THR A 277 14.75 10.71 -2.84
CA THR A 277 13.80 9.83 -2.17
C THR A 277 14.25 9.52 -0.73
N TYR A 278 15.53 9.20 -0.54
CA TYR A 278 16.10 9.00 0.79
C TYR A 278 15.95 10.26 1.66
N ASP A 279 16.30 11.43 1.11
CA ASP A 279 16.23 12.71 1.83
C ASP A 279 14.79 13.08 2.20
N TYR A 280 13.82 12.79 1.33
CA TYR A 280 12.40 12.93 1.62
C TYR A 280 11.98 12.06 2.81
N PHE A 281 12.19 10.74 2.76
CA PHE A 281 11.78 9.87 3.86
C PHE A 281 12.47 10.22 5.18
N LYS A 282 13.73 10.59 5.14
CA LYS A 282 14.48 11.04 6.32
C LYS A 282 13.91 12.33 6.90
N SER A 283 13.65 13.34 6.07
CA SER A 283 13.24 14.67 6.55
C SER A 283 11.74 14.75 6.89
N VAL A 284 10.87 14.06 6.13
CA VAL A 284 9.41 14.15 6.30
C VAL A 284 8.88 13.09 7.27
N HIS A 285 9.41 11.88 7.22
CA HIS A 285 8.93 10.74 7.99
C HIS A 285 9.92 10.25 9.05
N ASN A 286 11.08 10.89 9.19
CA ASN A 286 12.17 10.46 10.08
C ASN A 286 12.54 8.98 9.88
N ARG A 287 12.53 8.53 8.61
CA ARG A 287 12.82 7.15 8.24
C ARG A 287 14.12 7.07 7.47
N LEU A 288 14.97 6.16 7.90
CA LEU A 288 16.28 5.92 7.31
C LEU A 288 16.20 4.71 6.35
N SER A 289 16.35 4.96 5.05
CA SER A 289 16.24 3.96 3.98
C SER A 289 14.87 3.24 3.93
N TYR A 290 14.75 2.21 3.08
CA TYR A 290 13.49 1.46 2.88
C TYR A 290 13.09 0.61 4.10
N ASP A 291 14.04 0.17 4.91
CA ASP A 291 13.81 -0.73 6.06
C ASP A 291 13.80 -0.04 7.43
N GLY A 292 14.04 1.28 7.47
CA GLY A 292 14.17 2.04 8.71
C GLY A 292 15.50 1.82 9.47
N ASN A 293 16.40 0.96 8.94
CA ASN A 293 17.68 0.59 9.54
C ASN A 293 18.89 1.07 8.73
N ASP A 294 18.65 2.06 7.87
CA ASP A 294 19.68 2.70 7.06
C ASP A 294 20.38 1.76 6.06
N SER A 295 19.67 0.72 5.60
CA SER A 295 20.23 -0.27 4.69
C SER A 295 20.59 0.32 3.33
N LYS A 296 21.62 -0.29 2.71
CA LYS A 296 22.13 0.08 1.39
C LYS A 296 21.03 -0.03 0.33
N VAL A 297 20.96 0.95 -0.57
CA VAL A 297 20.11 0.96 -1.74
C VAL A 297 20.94 0.69 -2.98
N VAL A 298 20.51 -0.23 -3.82
CA VAL A 298 21.19 -0.58 -5.08
C VAL A 298 20.23 -0.39 -6.24
N ASN A 299 20.67 0.41 -7.22
CA ASN A 299 20.01 0.60 -8.51
C ASN A 299 20.73 -0.21 -9.57
N ASN A 300 19.99 -1.01 -10.32
CA ASN A 300 20.47 -1.80 -11.45
C ASN A 300 19.83 -1.24 -12.73
N VAL A 301 20.51 -0.32 -13.40
CA VAL A 301 20.01 0.35 -14.59
C VAL A 301 20.43 -0.43 -15.84
N HIS A 302 19.65 -0.34 -16.91
CA HIS A 302 19.82 -1.11 -18.16
C HIS A 302 19.77 -2.63 -17.93
N TYR A 303 19.07 -3.06 -16.88
CA TYR A 303 18.85 -4.48 -16.68
C TYR A 303 18.01 -5.04 -17.83
N PHE A 304 18.58 -5.98 -18.55
CA PHE A 304 17.92 -6.54 -19.72
C PHE A 304 17.06 -7.73 -19.36
N ASN A 305 15.79 -7.65 -19.73
CA ASN A 305 14.87 -8.76 -19.60
C ASN A 305 14.01 -8.89 -20.86
N ILE A 306 14.24 -9.95 -21.64
CA ILE A 306 13.61 -10.17 -22.96
C ILE A 306 12.09 -10.39 -22.91
N PHE A 307 11.50 -10.58 -21.74
CA PHE A 307 10.08 -10.91 -21.57
C PHE A 307 9.27 -9.77 -20.95
N VAL A 308 9.96 -8.79 -20.38
CA VAL A 308 9.36 -7.58 -19.83
C VAL A 308 9.89 -6.43 -20.66
N GLY A 309 9.01 -5.63 -21.28
CA GLY A 309 9.41 -4.43 -22.01
C GLY A 309 10.07 -3.38 -21.10
N ASN A 310 10.17 -2.14 -21.57
CA ASN A 310 10.62 -1.03 -20.73
C ASN A 310 9.79 -0.99 -19.45
N ASN A 311 10.44 -1.16 -18.30
CA ASN A 311 9.79 -1.26 -16.99
C ASN A 311 10.79 -1.04 -15.87
N ALA A 312 10.28 -0.87 -14.64
CA ALA A 312 11.07 -0.90 -13.42
C ALA A 312 10.43 -1.89 -12.43
N TYR A 313 11.20 -2.34 -11.42
CA TYR A 313 10.66 -3.13 -10.33
C TYR A 313 11.58 -3.16 -9.10
N TRP A 314 10.96 -3.22 -7.94
CA TRP A 314 11.59 -3.62 -6.69
C TRP A 314 11.61 -5.15 -6.55
N ASP A 315 12.76 -5.74 -6.25
CA ASP A 315 12.87 -7.17 -5.93
C ASP A 315 13.09 -7.38 -4.41
N PRO A 316 12.09 -7.89 -3.68
CA PRO A 316 12.21 -8.10 -2.24
C PRO A 316 13.16 -9.24 -1.85
N MET A 317 13.62 -10.09 -2.80
CA MET A 317 14.61 -11.13 -2.53
C MET A 317 16.02 -10.59 -2.51
N THR A 318 16.32 -9.69 -3.42
CA THR A 318 17.62 -9.01 -3.47
C THR A 318 17.62 -7.70 -2.67
N GLU A 319 16.43 -7.14 -2.40
CA GLU A 319 16.23 -5.81 -1.82
C GLU A 319 16.91 -4.73 -2.70
N GLU A 320 16.68 -4.79 -4.00
CA GLU A 320 17.29 -3.94 -5.01
C GLU A 320 16.25 -3.47 -6.02
N ILE A 321 16.53 -2.35 -6.69
CA ILE A 321 15.69 -1.81 -7.77
C ILE A 321 16.33 -2.13 -9.10
N TYR A 322 15.51 -2.54 -10.06
CA TYR A 322 15.92 -2.86 -11.42
C TYR A 322 15.12 -2.01 -12.40
N TYR A 323 15.83 -1.35 -13.35
CA TYR A 323 15.26 -0.56 -14.44
C TYR A 323 15.58 -1.28 -15.74
N ILE A 324 14.52 -1.76 -16.40
CA ILE A 324 14.63 -2.59 -17.61
C ILE A 324 14.59 -1.68 -18.82
N TYR A 325 15.62 -1.79 -19.65
CA TYR A 325 15.71 -1.05 -20.88
C TYR A 325 16.48 -1.87 -21.94
N CYS A 326 16.09 -1.72 -23.20
CA CYS A 326 16.84 -2.25 -24.32
C CYS A 326 17.05 -1.14 -25.37
N PRO A 327 18.29 -0.68 -25.59
CA PRO A 327 18.57 0.41 -26.54
C PRO A 327 18.08 0.09 -27.95
N HIS A 328 17.29 1.00 -28.55
CA HIS A 328 16.73 0.83 -29.89
C HIS A 328 17.78 0.62 -30.99
N ASN A 329 18.99 1.16 -30.79
CA ASN A 329 20.11 1.03 -31.73
C ASN A 329 20.96 -0.19 -31.46
N SER A 330 20.77 -0.90 -30.35
CA SER A 330 21.53 -2.11 -30.04
C SER A 330 21.33 -3.19 -31.12
N SER A 331 22.41 -3.61 -31.76
CA SER A 331 22.41 -4.74 -32.69
C SER A 331 21.93 -6.03 -31.99
N THR A 332 22.21 -6.16 -30.70
CA THR A 332 21.82 -7.29 -29.85
C THR A 332 20.31 -7.32 -29.63
N CYS A 333 19.70 -6.23 -29.26
CA CYS A 333 18.25 -6.15 -29.09
C CYS A 333 17.49 -6.38 -30.39
N LYS A 334 18.02 -5.87 -31.53
CA LYS A 334 17.49 -6.10 -32.85
C LYS A 334 17.67 -7.55 -33.35
N SER A 335 18.78 -8.20 -33.01
CA SER A 335 19.09 -9.57 -33.45
C SER A 335 18.25 -10.63 -32.71
N LEU A 336 17.76 -10.34 -31.54
CA LEU A 336 16.96 -11.26 -30.72
C LEU A 336 15.53 -11.48 -31.26
N ASN A 337 15.13 -10.72 -32.29
CA ASN A 337 13.82 -10.84 -32.97
C ASN A 337 12.63 -10.96 -31.98
N LEU A 338 12.71 -10.19 -30.88
CA LEU A 338 11.77 -10.25 -29.77
C LEU A 338 10.40 -9.73 -30.20
N PRO A 339 9.29 -10.33 -29.74
CA PRO A 339 7.98 -9.76 -29.96
C PRO A 339 7.93 -8.35 -29.35
N ILE A 340 7.37 -7.43 -30.12
CA ILE A 340 7.31 -5.98 -29.92
C ILE A 340 6.73 -5.63 -28.54
N ILE A 341 7.55 -5.65 -27.49
CA ILE A 341 7.19 -5.10 -26.18
C ILE A 341 8.02 -3.82 -25.89
N LEU A 342 9.02 -3.56 -26.74
CA LEU A 342 9.81 -2.33 -26.68
C LEU A 342 9.15 -1.29 -27.60
N ASP A 343 8.27 -0.48 -27.03
CA ASP A 343 7.77 0.67 -27.77
C ASP A 343 8.93 1.70 -27.87
N PRO A 344 9.40 2.02 -29.08
CA PRO A 344 10.51 2.95 -29.27
C PRO A 344 10.19 4.39 -28.86
N THR A 345 8.98 4.66 -28.47
CA THR A 345 8.56 5.98 -27.98
C THR A 345 8.74 6.12 -26.47
N TYR A 346 8.99 5.01 -25.72
CA TYR A 346 9.22 5.07 -24.29
C TYR A 346 10.69 5.36 -24.00
N GLU A 347 10.89 6.22 -23.00
CA GLU A 347 12.19 6.53 -22.45
C GLU A 347 12.56 5.52 -21.33
N ASP A 348 13.77 5.66 -20.79
CA ASP A 348 14.18 4.86 -19.61
C ASP A 348 13.26 5.13 -18.41
N PHE A 349 12.89 4.07 -17.69
CA PHE A 349 12.00 4.16 -16.53
C PHE A 349 12.77 4.60 -15.26
N THR A 350 13.58 5.65 -15.38
CA THR A 350 14.44 6.20 -14.32
C THR A 350 14.08 7.62 -13.89
N SER A 351 12.92 8.13 -14.33
CA SER A 351 12.41 9.42 -13.84
C SER A 351 12.16 9.38 -12.33
N LEU A 352 12.18 10.54 -11.68
CA LEU A 352 12.07 10.66 -10.21
C LEU A 352 10.83 9.98 -9.65
N ASP A 353 9.71 10.08 -10.33
CA ASP A 353 8.44 9.47 -9.95
C ASP A 353 8.51 7.94 -9.96
N ILE A 354 9.11 7.34 -11.00
CA ILE A 354 9.31 5.89 -11.08
C ILE A 354 10.30 5.43 -10.01
N VAL A 355 11.43 6.10 -9.88
CA VAL A 355 12.45 5.76 -8.87
C VAL A 355 11.89 5.76 -7.45
N SER A 356 11.09 6.76 -7.13
CA SER A 356 10.45 6.88 -5.80
C SER A 356 9.31 5.89 -5.59
N HIS A 357 8.59 5.51 -6.64
CA HIS A 357 7.59 4.45 -6.62
C HIS A 357 8.23 3.10 -6.28
N GLU A 358 9.30 2.71 -6.99
CA GLU A 358 9.99 1.44 -6.74
C GLU A 358 10.59 1.36 -5.33
N PHE A 359 11.19 2.46 -4.85
CA PHE A 359 11.65 2.54 -3.47
C PHE A 359 10.49 2.41 -2.47
N GLY A 360 9.31 2.90 -2.85
CA GLY A 360 8.07 2.81 -2.08
C GLY A 360 7.67 1.38 -1.77
N HIS A 361 7.82 0.43 -2.70
CA HIS A 361 7.59 -1.00 -2.44
C HIS A 361 8.46 -1.55 -1.32
N GLY A 362 9.72 -1.08 -1.22
CA GLY A 362 10.58 -1.43 -0.09
C GLY A 362 10.03 -0.94 1.26
N ILE A 363 9.50 0.31 1.30
CA ILE A 363 8.84 0.87 2.49
C ILE A 363 7.61 0.05 2.87
N ASN A 364 6.73 -0.19 1.90
CA ASN A 364 5.47 -0.93 2.09
C ASN A 364 5.74 -2.37 2.55
N GLY A 365 6.77 -3.00 1.95
CA GLY A 365 7.22 -4.34 2.28
C GLY A 365 7.70 -4.46 3.72
N ASP A 366 8.47 -3.49 4.22
CA ASP A 366 8.93 -3.48 5.62
C ASP A 366 7.80 -3.17 6.61
N LEU A 367 6.93 -2.22 6.30
CA LEU A 367 5.90 -1.76 7.25
C LEU A 367 4.64 -2.63 7.25
N ALA A 368 4.05 -2.91 6.11
CA ALA A 368 2.82 -3.69 5.98
C ALA A 368 3.08 -5.14 5.53
N GLY A 369 4.04 -5.32 4.62
CA GLY A 369 4.41 -6.63 4.08
C GLY A 369 3.36 -7.22 3.16
N PHE A 370 2.69 -6.39 2.36
CA PHE A 370 1.58 -6.81 1.49
C PHE A 370 1.92 -8.03 0.65
N THR A 371 0.96 -8.97 0.57
CA THR A 371 0.99 -10.02 -0.46
C THR A 371 0.59 -9.42 -1.80
N TYR A 372 1.03 -10.01 -2.92
CA TYR A 372 0.62 -9.55 -4.24
C TYR A 372 -0.68 -10.27 -4.69
N ASP A 373 -1.64 -10.36 -3.76
CA ASP A 373 -3.02 -10.77 -4.01
C ASP A 373 -3.84 -9.53 -4.44
N PRO A 374 -5.05 -9.65 -4.98
CA PRO A 374 -5.75 -8.55 -5.66
C PRO A 374 -5.79 -7.21 -4.90
N GLU A 375 -6.38 -7.15 -3.70
CA GLU A 375 -6.48 -5.90 -2.95
C GLU A 375 -5.19 -5.51 -2.23
N PRO A 376 -4.47 -6.43 -1.55
CA PRO A 376 -3.17 -6.09 -0.96
C PRO A 376 -2.16 -5.61 -2.00
N GLY A 377 -2.12 -6.22 -3.19
CA GLY A 377 -1.28 -5.75 -4.29
C GLY A 377 -1.68 -4.36 -4.77
N ALA A 378 -2.98 -4.10 -4.94
CA ALA A 378 -3.46 -2.77 -5.31
C ALA A 378 -3.15 -1.70 -4.25
N LEU A 379 -3.14 -2.06 -2.96
CA LEU A 379 -2.69 -1.17 -1.90
C LEU A 379 -1.19 -0.91 -1.97
N ASP A 380 -0.37 -1.92 -2.24
CA ASP A 380 1.09 -1.79 -2.39
C ASP A 380 1.42 -0.79 -3.51
N GLU A 381 0.82 -0.97 -4.70
CA GLU A 381 0.95 -0.06 -5.84
C GLU A 381 0.47 1.36 -5.51
N GLY A 382 -0.71 1.49 -4.90
CA GLY A 382 -1.31 2.78 -4.57
C GLY A 382 -0.52 3.56 -3.52
N PHE A 383 0.08 2.90 -2.52
CA PHE A 383 0.99 3.54 -1.58
C PHE A 383 2.29 3.97 -2.27
N SER A 384 2.81 3.18 -3.19
CA SER A 384 4.00 3.55 -3.97
C SER A 384 3.75 4.80 -4.83
N ASP A 385 2.57 4.93 -5.44
CA ASP A 385 2.13 6.18 -6.11
C ASP A 385 2.05 7.37 -5.13
N ILE A 386 1.60 7.16 -3.90
CA ILE A 386 1.55 8.22 -2.88
C ILE A 386 2.97 8.69 -2.54
N TRP A 387 3.95 7.80 -2.44
CA TRP A 387 5.34 8.18 -2.17
C TRP A 387 5.95 8.96 -3.33
N ASN A 388 5.65 8.57 -4.55
CA ASN A 388 6.00 9.34 -5.75
C ASN A 388 5.46 10.79 -5.65
N VAL A 389 4.18 10.98 -5.36
CA VAL A 389 3.60 12.33 -5.18
C VAL A 389 4.34 13.10 -4.07
N GLY A 390 4.64 12.45 -2.95
CA GLY A 390 5.37 13.04 -1.82
C GLY A 390 6.76 13.53 -2.23
N VAL A 391 7.55 12.68 -2.90
CA VAL A 391 8.91 13.00 -3.34
C VAL A 391 8.92 14.11 -4.37
N ASN A 392 8.06 14.06 -5.39
CA ASN A 392 7.96 15.12 -6.39
C ASN A 392 7.53 16.46 -5.77
N ASN A 393 6.58 16.44 -4.82
CA ASN A 393 6.20 17.65 -4.06
C ASN A 393 7.37 18.17 -3.21
N TYR A 394 8.17 17.29 -2.62
CA TYR A 394 9.35 17.65 -1.84
C TYR A 394 10.40 18.37 -2.69
N VAL A 395 10.79 17.81 -3.83
CA VAL A 395 11.80 18.46 -4.69
C VAL A 395 11.27 19.79 -5.30
N ASN A 396 9.99 19.88 -5.62
CA ASN A 396 9.37 21.12 -6.06
C ASN A 396 9.52 22.22 -4.98
N LYS A 397 9.33 21.88 -3.71
CA LYS A 397 9.44 22.83 -2.59
C LYS A 397 10.86 23.15 -2.21
N VAL A 398 11.73 22.15 -2.12
CA VAL A 398 13.09 22.31 -1.59
C VAL A 398 14.06 22.80 -2.67
N LEU A 399 13.89 22.35 -3.91
CA LEU A 399 14.79 22.65 -5.03
C LEU A 399 14.16 23.61 -6.06
N GLY A 400 12.90 24.03 -5.86
CA GLY A 400 12.21 24.94 -6.81
C GLY A 400 11.92 24.30 -8.17
N MET A 401 11.83 22.96 -8.23
CA MET A 401 11.51 22.24 -9.46
C MET A 401 10.02 22.42 -9.84
N GLN A 402 9.65 21.93 -11.02
CA GLN A 402 8.29 22.03 -11.56
C GLN A 402 7.81 20.65 -12.04
N LYS A 403 8.07 19.59 -11.25
CA LYS A 403 7.58 18.24 -11.55
C LYS A 403 6.05 18.20 -11.47
N ASN A 404 5.42 17.45 -12.36
CA ASN A 404 3.99 17.18 -12.29
C ASN A 404 3.74 16.08 -11.22
N ILE A 405 3.22 16.50 -10.09
CA ILE A 405 3.05 15.61 -8.93
C ILE A 405 1.83 14.67 -9.01
N TRP A 406 0.97 14.84 -10.02
CA TRP A 406 -0.29 14.09 -10.11
C TRP A 406 -0.36 13.15 -11.31
N LEU A 407 0.74 13.04 -12.06
CA LEU A 407 0.92 12.04 -13.10
C LEU A 407 2.04 11.08 -12.71
N VAL A 408 1.96 9.86 -13.19
CA VAL A 408 3.00 8.83 -13.06
C VAL A 408 3.51 8.53 -14.44
N GLY A 409 4.84 8.56 -14.63
CA GLY A 409 5.51 8.26 -15.88
C GLY A 409 5.34 9.33 -16.98
N ASP A 410 5.00 10.58 -16.63
CA ASP A 410 4.79 11.64 -17.63
C ASP A 410 6.08 12.09 -18.35
N GLU A 411 7.24 11.82 -17.77
CA GLU A 411 8.54 12.07 -18.39
C GLU A 411 9.06 10.87 -19.22
N THR A 412 8.55 9.67 -18.95
CA THR A 412 9.03 8.41 -19.58
C THR A 412 8.07 7.89 -20.64
N VAL A 413 6.77 8.16 -20.51
CA VAL A 413 5.73 7.70 -21.44
C VAL A 413 5.11 8.86 -22.17
N PRO A 414 5.23 8.95 -23.49
CA PRO A 414 4.66 10.04 -24.28
C PRO A 414 3.12 10.05 -24.21
N GLY A 415 2.55 11.23 -24.37
CA GLY A 415 1.10 11.39 -24.47
C GLY A 415 0.35 11.63 -23.17
N GLY A 416 1.05 11.86 -22.04
CA GLY A 416 0.40 12.25 -20.77
C GLY A 416 0.70 11.32 -19.60
N GLY A 417 1.67 10.44 -19.75
CA GLY A 417 2.10 9.51 -18.69
C GLY A 417 1.33 8.19 -18.67
N MET A 418 1.70 7.33 -17.74
CA MET A 418 1.07 6.02 -17.57
C MET A 418 -0.30 6.13 -16.93
N ARG A 419 -0.42 6.86 -15.83
CA ARG A 419 -1.67 7.00 -15.06
C ARG A 419 -1.78 8.34 -14.35
N SER A 420 -3.00 8.72 -13.99
CA SER A 420 -3.29 10.01 -13.32
C SER A 420 -3.90 9.78 -11.93
N VAL A 421 -3.21 10.23 -10.91
CA VAL A 421 -3.65 10.22 -9.50
C VAL A 421 -4.85 11.17 -9.30
N SER A 422 -4.84 12.33 -9.96
CA SER A 422 -5.92 13.34 -9.84
C SER A 422 -7.17 12.98 -10.62
N ASN A 423 -7.02 12.33 -11.77
CA ASN A 423 -8.13 11.90 -12.64
C ASN A 423 -7.87 10.51 -13.23
N PRO A 424 -8.07 9.44 -12.46
CA PRO A 424 -7.80 8.07 -12.91
C PRO A 424 -8.47 7.69 -14.22
N LYS A 425 -9.67 8.22 -14.48
CA LYS A 425 -10.44 7.96 -15.71
C LYS A 425 -9.99 8.77 -16.93
N SER A 426 -8.89 9.52 -16.82
CA SER A 426 -8.38 10.31 -17.94
C SER A 426 -8.04 9.42 -19.13
N THR A 427 -8.56 9.77 -20.30
CA THR A 427 -8.22 9.11 -21.58
C THR A 427 -6.93 9.66 -22.21
N THR A 428 -6.28 10.61 -21.55
CA THR A 428 -4.98 11.18 -22.00
C THR A 428 -3.78 10.45 -21.42
N VAL A 429 -4.01 9.49 -20.51
CA VAL A 429 -2.97 8.60 -19.97
C VAL A 429 -3.04 7.24 -20.63
N MET A 430 -1.94 6.48 -20.57
CA MET A 430 -1.84 5.16 -21.17
C MET A 430 -2.82 4.15 -20.55
N SER A 431 -2.95 4.18 -19.23
CA SER A 431 -3.74 3.22 -18.46
C SER A 431 -4.80 3.91 -17.59
N PRO A 432 -5.96 4.29 -18.18
CA PRO A 432 -7.10 4.76 -17.38
C PRO A 432 -7.59 3.68 -16.43
N GLY A 433 -8.01 4.08 -15.23
CA GLY A 433 -8.50 3.13 -14.23
C GLY A 433 -9.60 3.71 -13.33
N PRO A 434 -10.02 2.95 -12.29
CA PRO A 434 -11.12 3.34 -11.43
C PRO A 434 -10.73 4.48 -10.49
N ASN A 435 -11.68 5.36 -10.22
CA ASN A 435 -11.63 6.34 -9.13
C ASN A 435 -12.61 6.00 -8.01
N THR A 436 -13.28 4.87 -8.12
CA THR A 436 -14.31 4.38 -7.19
C THR A 436 -14.10 2.87 -7.00
N TYR A 437 -14.07 2.45 -5.77
CA TYR A 437 -13.92 1.05 -5.36
C TYR A 437 -15.07 0.20 -5.91
N TYR A 438 -14.77 -0.87 -6.65
CA TYR A 438 -15.73 -1.64 -7.44
C TYR A 438 -16.59 -0.78 -8.38
N GLY A 439 -16.09 0.36 -8.85
CA GLY A 439 -16.76 1.22 -9.84
C GLY A 439 -16.57 0.76 -11.28
N GLY A 440 -16.94 1.63 -12.24
CA GLY A 440 -17.06 1.25 -13.65
C GLY A 440 -15.78 0.80 -14.37
N LEU A 441 -14.59 1.15 -13.87
CA LEU A 441 -13.30 0.70 -14.41
C LEU A 441 -12.54 -0.23 -13.45
N TRP A 442 -13.19 -0.71 -12.40
CA TRP A 442 -12.57 -1.69 -11.50
C TRP A 442 -12.38 -3.02 -12.22
N ASP A 443 -11.15 -3.52 -12.26
CA ASP A 443 -10.86 -4.82 -12.85
C ASP A 443 -11.17 -5.95 -11.85
N SER A 444 -12.32 -6.58 -12.04
CA SER A 444 -12.78 -7.74 -11.27
C SER A 444 -12.42 -9.08 -11.91
N GLU A 445 -12.02 -9.08 -13.19
CA GLU A 445 -11.73 -10.31 -13.95
C GLU A 445 -10.30 -10.78 -13.71
N ASN A 446 -9.33 -9.89 -13.93
CA ASN A 446 -7.92 -10.19 -13.76
C ASN A 446 -7.41 -9.75 -12.38
N ASN A 447 -8.15 -8.86 -11.70
CA ASN A 447 -7.76 -8.24 -10.43
C ASN A 447 -6.38 -7.56 -10.54
N GLU A 448 -6.17 -6.82 -11.63
CA GLU A 448 -4.90 -6.19 -11.95
C GLU A 448 -4.57 -5.10 -10.91
N ALA A 449 -3.44 -5.26 -10.25
CA ALA A 449 -3.04 -4.45 -9.09
C ALA A 449 -2.85 -2.97 -9.45
N HIS A 450 -2.17 -2.65 -10.55
CA HIS A 450 -1.90 -1.27 -10.98
C HIS A 450 -3.18 -0.54 -11.39
N THR A 451 -4.11 -1.24 -12.07
CA THR A 451 -5.41 -0.66 -12.42
C THR A 451 -6.20 -0.31 -11.17
N ASN A 452 -6.35 -1.28 -10.26
CA ASN A 452 -7.15 -1.11 -9.06
C ASN A 452 -6.52 -0.20 -8.00
N SER A 453 -5.18 -0.02 -8.03
CA SER A 453 -4.43 0.89 -7.15
C SER A 453 -4.88 2.34 -7.25
N LEU A 454 -5.39 2.74 -8.43
CA LEU A 454 -5.79 4.11 -8.71
C LEU A 454 -6.92 4.61 -7.80
N VAL A 455 -7.68 3.71 -7.19
CA VAL A 455 -8.67 4.07 -6.15
C VAL A 455 -7.97 4.62 -4.91
N LEU A 456 -6.86 4.00 -4.45
CA LEU A 456 -6.09 4.50 -3.30
C LEU A 456 -5.34 5.78 -3.65
N SER A 457 -4.71 5.82 -4.83
CA SER A 457 -4.00 7.01 -5.31
C SER A 457 -4.97 8.21 -5.40
N HIS A 458 -6.21 7.97 -5.88
CA HIS A 458 -7.27 8.99 -5.95
C HIS A 458 -7.81 9.42 -4.58
N TRP A 459 -7.87 8.50 -3.61
CA TRP A 459 -8.15 8.86 -2.22
C TRP A 459 -7.15 9.89 -1.71
N PHE A 460 -5.86 9.67 -1.97
CA PHE A 460 -4.81 10.58 -1.53
C PHE A 460 -4.94 11.98 -2.16
N TYR A 461 -5.24 12.05 -3.47
CA TYR A 461 -5.53 13.31 -4.14
C TYR A 461 -6.72 14.03 -3.50
N THR A 462 -7.82 13.30 -3.31
CA THR A 462 -9.07 13.85 -2.78
C THR A 462 -8.89 14.35 -1.36
N LEU A 463 -8.17 13.60 -0.52
CA LEU A 463 -7.82 14.03 0.85
C LEU A 463 -6.90 15.26 0.85
N SER A 464 -5.91 15.29 -0.05
CA SER A 464 -4.92 16.38 -0.08
C SER A 464 -5.50 17.70 -0.58
N LYS A 465 -6.28 17.66 -1.67
CA LYS A 465 -6.75 18.86 -2.39
C LYS A 465 -8.19 19.25 -2.07
N GLY A 466 -8.97 18.31 -1.59
CA GLY A 466 -10.41 18.44 -1.55
C GLY A 466 -11.05 18.20 -2.91
N LYS A 467 -12.25 17.70 -2.90
CA LYS A 467 -13.04 17.44 -4.11
C LYS A 467 -14.51 17.32 -3.77
N GLN A 468 -15.37 17.75 -4.67
CA GLN A 468 -16.80 17.48 -4.62
C GLN A 468 -17.25 16.80 -5.91
N GLY A 469 -18.27 15.96 -5.83
CA GLY A 469 -18.78 15.24 -7.00
C GLY A 469 -19.73 14.12 -6.65
N ILE A 470 -19.91 13.22 -7.61
CA ILE A 470 -20.69 12.00 -7.49
C ILE A 470 -19.78 10.85 -7.91
N ASN A 471 -19.68 9.80 -7.10
CA ASN A 471 -18.89 8.61 -7.41
C ASN A 471 -19.70 7.60 -8.26
N ASP A 472 -19.10 6.47 -8.65
CA ASP A 472 -19.74 5.49 -9.53
C ASP A 472 -20.90 4.74 -8.86
N HIS A 473 -21.05 4.85 -7.55
CA HIS A 473 -22.19 4.33 -6.80
C HIS A 473 -23.34 5.36 -6.66
N TRP A 474 -23.24 6.47 -7.40
CA TRP A 474 -24.19 7.59 -7.36
C TRP A 474 -24.21 8.34 -6.02
N CYS A 475 -23.18 8.17 -5.20
CA CYS A 475 -23.03 8.85 -3.93
C CYS A 475 -22.43 10.24 -4.09
N GLU A 476 -23.12 11.25 -3.60
CA GLU A 476 -22.60 12.60 -3.55
C GLU A 476 -21.54 12.72 -2.44
N TYR A 477 -20.47 13.46 -2.72
CA TYR A 477 -19.42 13.71 -1.76
C TYR A 477 -18.90 15.14 -1.83
N ASN A 478 -18.43 15.63 -0.68
CA ASN A 478 -17.77 16.95 -0.56
C ASN A 478 -16.67 16.86 0.49
N VAL A 479 -15.43 16.76 0.01
CA VAL A 479 -14.24 16.59 0.84
C VAL A 479 -13.49 17.90 0.96
N SER A 480 -13.24 18.35 2.17
CA SER A 480 -12.32 19.47 2.46
C SER A 480 -10.88 18.94 2.44
N GLY A 481 -10.04 19.53 1.58
CA GLY A 481 -8.62 19.16 1.52
C GLY A 481 -7.85 19.55 2.77
N ILE A 482 -6.89 18.70 3.15
CA ILE A 482 -6.03 18.93 4.34
C ILE A 482 -4.58 19.24 3.98
N ASN A 483 -4.25 19.42 2.73
CA ASN A 483 -2.93 19.52 2.06
C ASN A 483 -2.15 18.19 2.02
N ILE A 484 -1.10 18.18 1.17
CA ILE A 484 -0.27 16.97 0.93
C ILE A 484 0.48 16.59 2.21
N GLU A 485 1.03 17.56 2.93
CA GLU A 485 1.87 17.33 4.12
C GLU A 485 1.13 16.62 5.27
N LYS A 486 -0.15 16.87 5.42
CA LYS A 486 -0.97 16.16 6.40
C LYS A 486 -1.44 14.81 5.87
N ALA A 487 -1.81 14.76 4.59
CA ALA A 487 -2.28 13.54 3.94
C ALA A 487 -1.18 12.46 3.89
N GLU A 488 0.07 12.83 3.53
CA GLU A 488 1.21 11.90 3.50
C GLU A 488 1.57 11.34 4.88
N LYS A 489 1.42 12.14 5.94
CA LYS A 489 1.62 11.65 7.32
C LYS A 489 0.53 10.66 7.73
N ILE A 490 -0.72 10.87 7.32
CA ILE A 490 -1.81 9.91 7.55
C ILE A 490 -1.54 8.62 6.78
N ALA A 491 -1.16 8.70 5.50
CA ALA A 491 -0.85 7.55 4.66
C ALA A 491 0.32 6.74 5.23
N TYR A 492 1.42 7.41 5.62
CA TYR A 492 2.58 6.76 6.20
C TYR A 492 2.25 6.08 7.54
N ALA A 493 1.52 6.76 8.41
CA ALA A 493 1.08 6.21 9.69
C ALA A 493 0.15 5.00 9.50
N ALA A 494 -0.69 4.99 8.46
CA ALA A 494 -1.60 3.89 8.17
C ALA A 494 -0.87 2.55 7.93
N LEU A 495 0.33 2.58 7.34
CA LEU A 495 1.11 1.35 7.11
C LEU A 495 1.47 0.59 8.40
N TYR A 496 1.56 1.27 9.54
CA TYR A 496 1.80 0.60 10.83
C TYR A 496 0.61 -0.22 11.33
N TYR A 497 -0.59 0.07 10.86
CA TYR A 497 -1.80 -0.69 11.17
C TYR A 497 -2.02 -1.85 10.22
N LEU A 498 -1.55 -1.74 8.96
CA LEU A 498 -1.80 -2.70 7.90
C LEU A 498 -0.94 -3.96 8.04
N PHE A 499 -1.41 -5.04 7.45
CA PHE A 499 -0.83 -6.36 7.50
C PHE A 499 -0.90 -7.03 6.11
N PRO A 500 -0.21 -8.16 5.86
CA PRO A 500 0.00 -8.69 4.51
C PRO A 500 -1.25 -8.89 3.65
N THR A 501 -2.38 -9.21 4.26
CA THR A 501 -3.65 -9.50 3.58
C THR A 501 -4.66 -8.35 3.68
N SER A 502 -4.24 -7.16 4.10
CA SER A 502 -5.10 -5.99 4.21
C SER A 502 -5.70 -5.59 2.87
N GLY A 503 -7.02 -5.37 2.84
CA GLY A 503 -7.72 -4.78 1.72
C GLY A 503 -8.11 -3.32 1.98
N TYR A 504 -8.91 -2.75 1.08
CA TYR A 504 -9.32 -1.33 1.12
C TYR A 504 -10.10 -0.95 2.39
N THR A 505 -10.94 -1.83 2.93
CA THR A 505 -11.66 -1.57 4.19
C THR A 505 -10.71 -1.45 5.39
N SER A 506 -9.66 -2.29 5.41
CA SER A 506 -8.59 -2.20 6.40
C SER A 506 -7.80 -0.90 6.25
N ALA A 507 -7.48 -0.48 5.01
CA ALA A 507 -6.78 0.77 4.72
C ALA A 507 -7.60 1.99 5.15
N ARG A 508 -8.93 1.99 4.92
CA ARG A 508 -9.85 3.00 5.44
C ARG A 508 -9.75 3.12 6.97
N THR A 509 -9.89 2.01 7.66
CA THR A 509 -9.81 1.97 9.12
C THR A 509 -8.46 2.48 9.62
N ALA A 510 -7.36 1.99 9.04
CA ALA A 510 -6.00 2.40 9.35
C ALA A 510 -5.78 3.91 9.19
N ALA A 511 -6.24 4.49 8.07
CA ALA A 511 -6.10 5.92 7.80
C ALA A 511 -6.92 6.79 8.79
N ILE A 512 -8.14 6.38 9.13
CA ILE A 512 -8.98 7.10 10.10
C ILE A 512 -8.33 7.07 11.49
N TYR A 513 -7.82 5.92 11.94
CA TYR A 513 -7.12 5.84 13.22
C TYR A 513 -5.79 6.62 13.20
N SER A 514 -5.08 6.63 12.09
CA SER A 514 -3.89 7.48 11.91
C SER A 514 -4.22 8.96 12.02
N ALA A 515 -5.30 9.41 11.40
CA ALA A 515 -5.76 10.78 11.52
C ALA A 515 -6.13 11.13 12.98
N LYS A 516 -6.82 10.22 13.70
CA LYS A 516 -7.14 10.37 15.13
C LYS A 516 -5.88 10.48 15.98
N ALA A 517 -4.87 9.66 15.70
CA ALA A 517 -3.60 9.63 16.41
C ALA A 517 -2.77 10.90 16.21
N LEU A 518 -2.73 11.41 14.98
CA LEU A 518 -1.89 12.55 14.61
C LEU A 518 -2.54 13.90 14.92
N TYR A 519 -3.86 14.00 14.81
CA TYR A 519 -4.56 15.30 14.84
C TYR A 519 -5.67 15.39 15.91
N GLY A 520 -5.92 14.29 16.63
CA GLY A 520 -6.97 14.21 17.65
C GLY A 520 -8.30 13.70 17.10
N LYS A 521 -9.02 12.98 17.97
CA LYS A 521 -10.23 12.19 17.66
C LYS A 521 -11.32 12.97 16.91
N PHE A 522 -11.48 14.25 17.21
CA PHE A 522 -12.56 15.10 16.72
C PHE A 522 -12.08 16.21 15.78
N SER A 523 -10.91 16.05 15.20
CA SER A 523 -10.31 17.05 14.30
C SER A 523 -10.99 17.11 12.93
N SER A 524 -10.79 18.22 12.23
CA SER A 524 -11.20 18.38 10.82
C SER A 524 -10.50 17.38 9.90
N GLU A 525 -9.28 16.98 10.24
CA GLU A 525 -8.50 16.01 9.52
C GLU A 525 -9.14 14.62 9.57
N VAL A 526 -9.69 14.21 10.72
CA VAL A 526 -10.46 12.96 10.84
C VAL A 526 -11.71 13.00 9.97
N LYS A 527 -12.47 14.11 10.03
CA LYS A 527 -13.62 14.29 9.15
C LYS A 527 -13.26 14.17 7.68
N SER A 528 -12.25 14.92 7.24
CA SER A 528 -11.81 14.90 5.84
C SER A 528 -11.30 13.53 5.39
N THR A 529 -10.64 12.78 6.30
CA THR A 529 -10.19 11.41 6.03
C THR A 529 -11.38 10.48 5.79
N ILE A 530 -12.41 10.54 6.65
CA ILE A 530 -13.65 9.76 6.48
C ILE A 530 -14.33 10.12 5.15
N ASP A 531 -14.53 11.42 4.90
CA ASP A 531 -15.19 11.90 3.69
C ASP A 531 -14.45 11.51 2.41
N ALA A 532 -13.11 11.48 2.45
CA ALA A 532 -12.31 11.05 1.30
C ALA A 532 -12.46 9.55 0.99
N TRP A 533 -12.60 8.70 2.02
CA TRP A 533 -12.89 7.28 1.84
C TRP A 533 -14.32 7.05 1.32
N ASP A 534 -15.28 7.83 1.79
CA ASP A 534 -16.65 7.81 1.27
C ASP A 534 -16.69 8.24 -0.20
N ALA A 535 -15.91 9.28 -0.58
CA ALA A 535 -15.83 9.79 -1.94
C ALA A 535 -15.37 8.73 -2.95
N ILE A 536 -14.42 7.88 -2.57
CA ILE A 536 -13.95 6.77 -3.43
C ILE A 536 -14.77 5.48 -3.26
N GLY A 537 -15.84 5.51 -2.48
CA GLY A 537 -16.81 4.41 -2.36
C GLY A 537 -16.35 3.20 -1.53
N VAL A 538 -15.27 3.30 -0.76
CA VAL A 538 -14.83 2.21 0.13
C VAL A 538 -15.74 2.18 1.37
N PRO A 539 -16.45 1.06 1.64
CA PRO A 539 -17.37 0.98 2.78
C PRO A 539 -16.63 0.97 4.11
N ALA A 540 -17.28 1.49 5.16
CA ALA A 540 -16.80 1.28 6.52
C ALA A 540 -16.85 -0.22 6.88
N ASP A 541 -15.95 -0.65 7.76
CA ASP A 541 -15.98 -2.00 8.36
C ASP A 541 -17.12 -2.07 9.38
N THR A 542 -18.33 -2.24 8.88
CA THR A 542 -19.56 -2.38 9.69
C THR A 542 -20.52 -3.36 9.03
N THR A 543 -21.16 -4.18 9.86
CA THR A 543 -22.21 -5.11 9.42
C THR A 543 -23.57 -4.45 9.25
N SER A 544 -23.75 -3.23 9.78
CA SER A 544 -25.04 -2.51 9.72
C SER A 544 -24.96 -1.34 8.76
N ARG A 545 -25.77 -1.40 7.70
CA ARG A 545 -25.90 -0.33 6.71
C ARG A 545 -27.25 -0.39 6.01
N GLY A 546 -27.76 0.75 5.58
CA GLY A 546 -28.79 0.85 4.58
C GLY A 546 -28.23 0.74 3.16
N GLY A 547 -29.05 0.52 2.17
CA GLY A 547 -28.59 0.34 0.79
C GLY A 547 -27.77 -0.95 0.63
N GLN A 548 -28.43 -2.10 0.61
CA GLN A 548 -27.75 -3.37 0.42
C GLN A 548 -27.10 -3.43 -0.96
N GLY A 549 -25.79 -3.56 -0.97
CA GLY A 549 -24.96 -3.31 -2.15
C GLY A 549 -24.36 -1.90 -2.07
N MET A 550 -23.52 -1.53 -3.02
CA MET A 550 -22.88 -0.21 -3.08
C MET A 550 -23.75 0.81 -3.86
N TYR A 551 -25.06 0.84 -3.59
CA TYR A 551 -26.00 1.71 -4.29
C TYR A 551 -26.68 2.70 -3.33
N LYS A 552 -26.91 3.90 -3.83
CA LYS A 552 -27.64 4.97 -3.15
C LYS A 552 -29.07 4.49 -2.79
N PRO A 553 -29.48 4.43 -1.51
CA PRO A 553 -30.86 4.12 -1.14
C PRO A 553 -31.79 5.28 -1.52
N HIS A 554 -33.06 4.97 -1.74
CA HIS A 554 -34.07 5.98 -2.06
C HIS A 554 -34.64 6.68 -0.84
N TYR A 555 -34.42 6.12 0.35
CA TYR A 555 -34.88 6.64 1.62
C TYR A 555 -33.67 6.84 2.53
N TYR A 556 -33.57 8.03 3.13
CA TYR A 556 -32.38 8.43 3.87
C TYR A 556 -32.71 9.36 5.05
N ILE A 557 -31.78 9.49 5.96
CA ILE A 557 -31.82 10.40 7.12
C ILE A 557 -31.45 11.80 6.63
N THR A 558 -32.23 12.82 7.04
CA THR A 558 -31.98 14.22 6.67
C THR A 558 -31.62 15.11 7.84
N PHE A 559 -31.97 14.69 9.06
CA PHE A 559 -31.67 15.49 10.25
C PHE A 559 -31.57 14.63 11.51
N VAL A 560 -30.53 14.88 12.30
CA VAL A 560 -30.34 14.32 13.64
C VAL A 560 -30.01 15.45 14.62
N LYS A 561 -30.76 15.55 15.70
CA LYS A 561 -30.49 16.49 16.81
C LYS A 561 -30.54 15.79 18.15
N LEU A 562 -29.51 16.01 18.97
CA LEU A 562 -29.43 15.58 20.37
C LEU A 562 -28.50 16.52 21.13
N SER A 563 -28.98 17.16 22.20
CA SER A 563 -28.19 18.12 22.99
C SER A 563 -27.58 19.22 22.09
N ASN A 564 -26.27 19.33 22.03
CA ASN A 564 -25.53 20.27 21.20
C ASN A 564 -25.22 19.73 19.78
N LEU A 565 -25.67 18.54 19.42
CA LEU A 565 -25.63 18.04 18.06
C LEU A 565 -26.82 18.57 17.26
N GLU A 566 -26.55 19.20 16.14
CA GLU A 566 -27.50 19.48 15.06
C GLU A 566 -26.81 19.13 13.75
N ARG A 567 -27.26 18.05 13.07
CA ARG A 567 -26.73 17.65 11.79
C ARG A 567 -27.83 17.58 10.76
N SER A 568 -27.75 18.41 9.74
CA SER A 568 -28.49 18.22 8.48
C SER A 568 -27.63 17.43 7.50
N SER A 569 -28.21 16.44 6.87
CA SER A 569 -27.56 15.57 5.88
C SER A 569 -28.40 15.44 4.63
N GLY A 570 -27.78 14.98 3.58
CA GLY A 570 -28.44 14.40 2.41
C GLY A 570 -28.36 12.88 2.47
N ASN A 571 -28.51 12.23 1.31
CA ASN A 571 -28.32 10.80 1.19
C ASN A 571 -26.84 10.42 1.32
N ASP A 572 -26.48 9.84 2.44
CA ASP A 572 -25.10 9.40 2.76
C ASP A 572 -24.83 7.95 2.29
N CYS A 573 -25.55 7.48 1.26
CA CYS A 573 -25.36 6.16 0.64
C CYS A 573 -25.49 4.97 1.61
N GLY A 574 -26.45 5.06 2.48
CA GLY A 574 -26.84 3.99 3.38
C GLY A 574 -26.02 3.87 4.65
N TYR A 575 -24.84 4.48 4.71
CA TYR A 575 -24.06 4.54 5.95
C TYR A 575 -23.18 5.78 6.01
N LYS A 576 -23.14 6.44 7.20
CA LYS A 576 -22.21 7.53 7.49
C LYS A 576 -21.54 7.37 8.85
N ASP A 577 -20.21 7.44 8.84
CA ASP A 577 -19.41 7.57 10.05
C ASP A 577 -19.30 9.06 10.43
N ASN A 578 -20.05 9.46 11.44
CA ASN A 578 -20.02 10.79 12.05
C ASN A 578 -19.29 10.79 13.41
N SER A 579 -18.39 9.85 13.66
CA SER A 579 -17.68 9.70 14.93
C SER A 579 -16.79 10.89 15.32
N TYR A 580 -16.56 11.82 14.41
CA TYR A 580 -15.92 13.10 14.69
C TYR A 580 -16.88 14.12 15.36
N LEU A 581 -18.20 13.89 15.32
CA LEU A 581 -19.21 14.66 16.06
C LEU A 581 -19.45 13.98 17.41
N HIS A 582 -19.48 14.79 18.48
CA HIS A 582 -19.57 14.28 19.87
C HIS A 582 -20.52 15.13 20.74
N PRO A 583 -21.86 14.95 20.61
CA PRO A 583 -22.79 15.59 21.53
C PRO A 583 -22.48 15.20 22.96
N THR A 584 -22.70 16.16 23.87
CA THR A 584 -22.50 15.98 25.32
C THR A 584 -23.82 15.81 26.01
N VAL A 585 -23.93 14.79 26.84
CA VAL A 585 -25.11 14.53 27.69
C VAL A 585 -24.70 14.25 29.12
N ILE A 586 -25.65 14.44 30.05
CA ILE A 586 -25.45 14.24 31.50
C ILE A 586 -26.33 13.06 31.92
N LYS A 587 -25.76 12.10 32.63
CA LYS A 587 -26.53 10.96 33.14
C LYS A 587 -27.60 11.39 34.13
N GLY A 588 -28.74 10.73 34.09
CA GLY A 588 -29.94 11.07 34.85
C GLY A 588 -30.81 12.15 34.22
N PHE A 589 -30.34 12.85 33.17
CA PHE A 589 -31.10 13.90 32.49
C PHE A 589 -31.87 13.36 31.28
N THR A 590 -32.93 14.08 30.95
CA THR A 590 -33.77 13.81 29.76
C THR A 590 -33.48 14.84 28.70
N TYR A 591 -33.36 14.37 27.45
CA TYR A 591 -33.08 15.18 26.26
C TYR A 591 -34.17 14.97 25.22
N ASN A 592 -34.49 16.03 24.47
CA ASN A 592 -35.32 15.90 23.27
C ASN A 592 -34.46 15.55 22.08
N MET A 593 -34.72 14.39 21.46
CA MET A 593 -34.12 13.95 20.24
C MET A 593 -35.06 14.23 19.07
N VAL A 594 -34.50 14.80 17.97
CA VAL A 594 -35.25 15.06 16.74
C VAL A 594 -34.57 14.32 15.60
N LEU A 595 -35.36 13.56 14.84
CA LEU A 595 -34.93 12.73 13.74
C LEU A 595 -35.82 13.01 12.53
N SER A 596 -35.22 13.26 11.36
CA SER A 596 -35.99 13.45 10.13
C SER A 596 -35.43 12.57 9.01
N SER A 597 -36.31 12.15 8.11
CA SER A 597 -35.99 11.38 6.92
C SER A 597 -36.78 11.88 5.72
N GLU A 598 -36.25 11.59 4.53
CA GLU A 598 -36.90 11.80 3.25
C GLU A 598 -36.89 10.54 2.40
N GLY A 599 -37.80 10.50 1.41
CA GLY A 599 -37.89 9.49 0.38
C GLY A 599 -38.09 10.09 -1.01
N GLU A 600 -37.60 9.45 -2.04
CA GLU A 600 -37.77 9.91 -3.40
C GLU A 600 -39.21 9.76 -3.88
N VAL A 601 -39.74 10.77 -4.56
CA VAL A 601 -41.18 10.93 -4.96
C VAL A 601 -41.71 9.86 -5.92
N SER A 602 -40.82 9.11 -6.58
CA SER A 602 -41.18 8.15 -7.62
C SER A 602 -41.39 6.69 -7.14
N ILE A 603 -41.31 6.44 -5.84
CA ILE A 603 -41.23 5.09 -5.27
C ILE A 603 -42.42 4.75 -4.39
N PRO A 604 -42.82 3.46 -4.28
CA PRO A 604 -43.96 3.06 -3.46
C PRO A 604 -43.82 3.46 -1.99
N SER A 605 -44.88 3.95 -1.39
CA SER A 605 -44.99 4.35 0.01
C SER A 605 -44.38 3.32 0.95
N LYS A 606 -43.49 3.78 1.83
CA LYS A 606 -42.88 2.96 2.88
C LYS A 606 -43.05 3.59 4.25
N VAL A 607 -42.98 2.75 5.27
CA VAL A 607 -42.94 3.15 6.67
C VAL A 607 -41.50 3.31 7.07
N HIS A 608 -41.10 4.46 7.57
CA HIS A 608 -39.76 4.74 8.06
C HIS A 608 -39.64 4.30 9.52
N LYS A 609 -39.02 3.17 9.76
CA LYS A 609 -38.80 2.61 11.11
C LYS A 609 -37.48 3.07 11.69
N TRP A 610 -37.57 3.68 12.84
CA TRP A 610 -36.45 4.27 13.55
C TRP A 610 -36.07 3.45 14.77
N ARG A 611 -34.75 3.22 14.93
CA ARG A 611 -34.15 2.79 16.19
C ARG A 611 -32.88 3.58 16.44
N VAL A 612 -32.67 3.92 17.71
CA VAL A 612 -31.44 4.57 18.19
C VAL A 612 -30.91 3.81 19.39
N TRP A 613 -29.62 3.58 19.41
CA TRP A 613 -28.90 2.94 20.51
C TRP A 613 -27.79 3.87 21.00
N ILE A 614 -27.51 3.82 22.33
CA ILE A 614 -26.33 4.44 22.94
C ILE A 614 -25.66 3.37 23.80
N ASP A 615 -24.41 3.06 23.53
CA ASP A 615 -23.59 2.08 24.25
C ASP A 615 -23.24 2.63 25.63
N PHE A 616 -24.14 2.44 26.60
CA PHE A 616 -24.06 3.01 27.97
C PHE A 616 -23.02 2.30 28.83
N ASN A 617 -22.72 1.03 28.56
CA ASN A 617 -21.78 0.22 29.32
C ASN A 617 -20.37 0.21 28.68
N ARG A 618 -20.22 0.85 27.53
CA ARG A 618 -18.94 1.01 26.77
C ARG A 618 -18.26 -0.32 26.44
N ASN A 619 -19.04 -1.37 26.20
CA ASN A 619 -18.53 -2.68 25.82
C ASN A 619 -18.33 -2.86 24.30
N GLY A 620 -18.67 -1.82 23.52
CA GLY A 620 -18.53 -1.82 22.07
C GLY A 620 -19.67 -2.50 21.30
N SER A 621 -20.71 -2.98 22.00
CA SER A 621 -21.90 -3.61 21.41
C SER A 621 -23.13 -2.74 21.67
N PHE A 622 -24.19 -2.92 20.91
CA PHE A 622 -25.49 -2.29 21.13
C PHE A 622 -26.50 -3.34 21.57
N GLU A 623 -26.87 -3.32 22.83
CA GLU A 623 -27.83 -4.25 23.43
C GLU A 623 -29.23 -3.71 23.39
N SER A 624 -30.24 -4.56 23.59
CA SER A 624 -31.65 -4.14 23.64
C SER A 624 -31.94 -3.17 24.81
N SER A 625 -31.20 -3.26 25.92
CA SER A 625 -31.27 -2.38 27.07
C SER A 625 -30.73 -0.97 26.78
N GLU A 626 -29.98 -0.79 25.72
CA GLU A 626 -29.34 0.46 25.32
C GLU A 626 -30.09 1.16 24.18
N MET A 627 -31.21 0.58 23.73
CA MET A 627 -32.08 1.18 22.75
C MET A 627 -32.92 2.29 23.38
N VAL A 628 -32.66 3.53 22.94
CA VAL A 628 -33.29 4.74 23.49
C VAL A 628 -34.48 5.25 22.65
N VAL A 629 -34.55 4.85 21.38
CA VAL A 629 -35.68 5.17 20.48
C VAL A 629 -36.09 3.91 19.74
N GLN A 630 -37.42 3.65 19.69
CA GLN A 630 -38.07 2.77 18.73
C GLN A 630 -39.42 3.40 18.38
N ASP A 631 -39.56 3.82 17.11
CA ASP A 631 -40.80 4.40 16.57
C ASP A 631 -40.83 4.35 15.05
N SER A 632 -41.91 4.80 14.43
CA SER A 632 -42.06 4.87 12.99
C SER A 632 -42.77 6.12 12.50
N ILE A 633 -42.41 6.55 11.29
CA ILE A 633 -43.13 7.59 10.54
C ILE A 633 -43.86 6.88 9.41
N ASN A 634 -45.19 7.05 9.42
CA ASN A 634 -46.09 6.46 8.41
C ASN A 634 -46.39 7.49 7.30
N ASP A 635 -45.35 8.08 6.75
CA ASP A 635 -45.48 9.04 5.65
C ASP A 635 -44.61 8.59 4.47
N THR A 636 -45.15 8.67 3.29
CA THR A 636 -44.50 8.24 2.03
C THR A 636 -43.23 8.99 1.71
N PHE A 637 -43.15 10.26 2.10
CA PHE A 637 -42.11 11.17 1.72
C PHE A 637 -41.14 11.46 2.85
N GLY A 638 -41.34 10.82 4.01
CA GLY A 638 -40.58 11.05 5.21
C GLY A 638 -41.33 11.93 6.22
N GLY A 639 -40.58 12.55 7.10
CA GLY A 639 -41.11 13.40 8.15
C GLY A 639 -40.18 13.51 9.34
N THR A 640 -40.69 14.12 10.40
CA THR A 640 -39.91 14.39 11.63
C THR A 640 -40.49 13.66 12.83
N LEU A 641 -39.65 12.94 13.53
CA LEU A 641 -39.93 12.27 14.79
C LEU A 641 -39.26 13.04 15.94
N GLN A 642 -40.01 13.29 17.04
CA GLN A 642 -39.47 13.87 18.27
C GLN A 642 -39.68 12.90 19.43
N LYS A 643 -38.60 12.62 20.17
CA LYS A 643 -38.60 11.69 21.31
C LYS A 643 -37.85 12.24 22.50
N SER A 644 -38.43 12.13 23.68
CA SER A 644 -37.75 12.33 24.95
C SER A 644 -36.95 11.07 25.30
N ILE A 645 -35.62 11.18 25.40
CA ILE A 645 -34.75 10.10 25.81
C ILE A 645 -34.10 10.43 27.16
N GLN A 646 -34.06 9.45 28.05
CA GLN A 646 -33.42 9.59 29.37
C GLN A 646 -32.05 8.87 29.34
N ILE A 647 -31.01 9.58 29.76
CA ILE A 647 -29.69 8.99 29.96
C ILE A 647 -29.67 8.29 31.32
N PRO A 648 -29.46 6.96 31.41
CA PRO A 648 -29.48 6.24 32.67
C PRO A 648 -28.46 6.77 33.67
N THR A 649 -28.83 6.76 34.96
CA THR A 649 -27.87 7.09 36.03
C THR A 649 -26.73 6.08 36.15
N SER A 650 -26.96 4.86 35.69
CA SER A 650 -25.98 3.77 35.61
C SER A 650 -25.01 3.87 34.42
N ALA A 651 -25.25 4.78 33.46
CA ALA A 651 -24.38 4.93 32.30
C ALA A 651 -22.94 5.24 32.71
N LEU A 652 -21.98 4.64 32.07
CA LEU A 652 -20.55 4.95 32.27
C LEU A 652 -20.22 6.33 31.67
N THR A 653 -19.44 7.12 32.39
CA THR A 653 -18.98 8.44 31.94
C THR A 653 -17.84 8.33 30.93
N GLY A 654 -17.73 9.32 30.04
CA GLY A 654 -16.72 9.41 28.99
C GLY A 654 -17.31 9.22 27.58
N ASP A 655 -16.46 9.11 26.60
CA ASP A 655 -16.86 8.94 25.21
C ASP A 655 -17.35 7.52 24.96
N THR A 656 -18.48 7.42 24.27
CA THR A 656 -19.04 6.16 23.77
C THR A 656 -19.67 6.34 22.40
N ARG A 657 -20.39 5.34 21.89
CA ARG A 657 -21.01 5.36 20.57
C ARG A 657 -22.53 5.53 20.66
N MET A 658 -23.08 6.23 19.68
CA MET A 658 -24.51 6.31 19.41
C MET A 658 -24.74 5.89 17.95
N ARG A 659 -25.69 5.00 17.71
CA ARG A 659 -26.15 4.59 16.38
C ARG A 659 -27.56 5.05 16.15
N VAL A 660 -27.78 5.76 15.04
CA VAL A 660 -29.09 6.15 14.52
C VAL A 660 -29.35 5.31 13.29
N SER A 661 -30.45 4.58 13.26
CA SER A 661 -30.81 3.71 12.13
C SER A 661 -32.26 3.97 11.71
N MET A 662 -32.44 4.21 10.42
CA MET A 662 -33.75 4.34 9.78
C MET A 662 -33.86 3.31 8.65
N LYS A 663 -34.85 2.41 8.76
CA LYS A 663 -35.16 1.38 7.75
C LYS A 663 -36.50 1.68 7.12
N ALA A 664 -36.53 1.81 5.80
CA ALA A 664 -37.76 2.01 5.04
C ALA A 664 -38.35 0.66 4.57
N VAL A 665 -39.54 0.32 5.07
CA VAL A 665 -40.15 -1.00 4.88
C VAL A 665 -41.60 -0.90 4.48
N GLN A 666 -42.22 -2.00 4.03
CA GLN A 666 -43.66 -2.10 3.86
C GLN A 666 -44.34 -2.11 5.24
N SER A 667 -45.59 -1.67 5.26
CA SER A 667 -46.39 -1.71 6.50
C SER A 667 -46.51 -3.16 7.01
N GLY A 668 -46.22 -3.36 8.31
CA GLY A 668 -46.27 -4.67 8.97
C GLY A 668 -44.92 -5.40 9.08
N GLU A 669 -43.88 -4.98 8.37
CA GLU A 669 -42.56 -5.57 8.53
C GLU A 669 -41.90 -5.22 9.90
N SER A 670 -40.88 -5.97 10.28
CA SER A 670 -40.17 -5.77 11.58
C SER A 670 -39.25 -4.56 11.59
N TYR A 671 -38.90 -4.10 12.79
CA TYR A 671 -37.81 -3.14 13.00
C TYR A 671 -36.45 -3.82 12.80
N GLN A 672 -35.47 -3.04 12.34
CA GLN A 672 -34.09 -3.47 12.16
C GLN A 672 -33.38 -3.77 13.48
N LEU A 673 -32.42 -4.70 13.46
CA LEU A 673 -31.46 -4.92 14.55
C LEU A 673 -30.31 -3.92 14.47
N ALA A 674 -29.56 -3.75 15.56
CA ALA A 674 -28.42 -2.82 15.62
C ALA A 674 -27.35 -3.16 14.57
N ASN A 675 -27.16 -4.45 14.24
CA ASN A 675 -26.15 -4.94 13.30
C ASN A 675 -26.78 -5.53 12.04
N GLU A 676 -27.97 -5.08 11.65
CA GLU A 676 -28.67 -5.53 10.45
C GLU A 676 -28.33 -4.62 9.26
N SER A 677 -28.04 -5.22 8.11
CA SER A 677 -28.04 -4.54 6.82
C SER A 677 -29.38 -4.72 6.11
N PHE A 678 -29.84 -3.68 5.43
CA PHE A 678 -31.12 -3.65 4.73
C PHE A 678 -31.03 -2.86 3.41
N THR A 679 -32.01 -3.06 2.51
CA THR A 679 -31.96 -2.49 1.14
C THR A 679 -32.30 -1.01 1.08
N GLU A 680 -33.22 -0.54 1.93
CA GLU A 680 -33.70 0.84 1.90
C GLU A 680 -33.61 1.47 3.28
N GLY A 681 -33.00 2.64 3.35
CA GLY A 681 -32.78 3.38 4.58
C GLY A 681 -31.32 3.70 4.82
N GLU A 682 -31.00 4.17 6.03
CA GLU A 682 -29.67 4.68 6.36
C GLU A 682 -29.28 4.44 7.82
N VAL A 683 -27.99 4.28 8.04
CA VAL A 683 -27.37 4.16 9.38
C VAL A 683 -26.33 5.26 9.55
N GLU A 684 -26.37 5.94 10.67
CA GLU A 684 -25.38 6.95 11.06
C GLU A 684 -24.81 6.64 12.44
N ASP A 685 -23.49 6.57 12.53
CA ASP A 685 -22.75 6.38 13.78
C ASP A 685 -22.13 7.69 14.27
N TYR A 686 -22.26 7.96 15.56
CA TYR A 686 -21.75 9.16 16.24
C TYR A 686 -20.92 8.76 17.47
N SER A 687 -19.95 9.60 17.85
CA SER A 687 -19.49 9.61 19.24
C SER A 687 -20.51 10.34 20.11
N ILE A 688 -20.55 10.04 21.40
CA ILE A 688 -21.33 10.77 22.40
C ILE A 688 -20.53 10.81 23.70
N THR A 689 -20.46 11.98 24.34
CA THR A 689 -19.77 12.16 25.62
C THR A 689 -20.78 12.19 26.74
N ILE A 690 -20.68 11.24 27.66
CA ILE A 690 -21.58 11.17 28.86
C ILE A 690 -20.83 11.71 30.07
N ASN A 691 -21.37 12.74 30.70
CA ASN A 691 -20.81 13.39 31.90
C ASN A 691 -21.60 13.06 33.15
N ASN A 692 -20.95 13.20 34.32
CA ASN A 692 -21.62 13.33 35.59
C ASN A 692 -22.28 14.71 35.71
N PHE A 693 -23.37 14.78 36.45
CA PHE A 693 -23.83 16.07 36.92
C PHE A 693 -22.82 16.58 37.98
N SER A 694 -22.14 17.65 37.68
CA SER A 694 -21.35 18.40 38.68
C SER A 694 -22.14 19.61 39.12
N ILE A 695 -22.33 19.73 40.43
CA ILE A 695 -22.95 20.90 41.08
C ILE A 695 -21.91 22.03 41.13
#